data_93a44481b62da3574f86c037889b4b1d
#
_entry.id   93a44481b62da3574f86c037889b4b1d
#
_cell.length_a   1.000
_cell.length_b   1.000
_cell.length_c   1.000
_cell.angle_alpha   90.00
_cell.angle_beta   90.00
_cell.angle_gamma   90.00
#
_symmetry.space_group_name_H-M   'P 1'
#
loop_
_entity.id
_entity.type
_entity.pdbx_description
1 polymer ?
#
loop_
_entity_poly.entity_id
_entity_poly.type
_entity_poly.pdbx_seq_one_letter_code
_entity_poly.pdbx_strand_id
1 'polypeptide(L)'
;MKTRLMLLVSATACAMPASAQTDPSAIKDVSDIIVTAPTPLSDVGEGALAYPAQTASDEEIERAHATDLTDYMKRAMGGVFVNEMQGNPLQPDINYRGFTASPLLGTPQGLSVYMDGVRLNQPFGDVVSWDLIPKSAIRSVSLVPGVNPLFGRNSLGGAISIATKDGRSDPGYELEASYGSFDRRTFEGQAGGHADNGFHWFASGDYFAEDGWREDSHSKAGQAFGKLGWSDADTDIALSGNFADTNLNGNGLQEMRLLEADRRSVYTAPDNTKNRAYGLNLTVRHNFSDALSFSGNLFWRRIRTKSFNGDINDDALGENFYQPNAEEQAALTSAGYTGFPTGGETQANTPFPKWRCIADVLLDSEPNEKCDGLANRSSTRQREWGGSGELAWDVPVAGGDNRLTLGLTATQSRAHFIQSSQFGYLLPDYTVMAVDGPGAFADGTQDSEDAFDARVNLVGRTSSVSIYALDAFDITSTLHLDLAGRYDRTALHNRDRITPGGGPGSLDSDPVFRRFNPAVALRWSPTKALSLDAAASQTSRAPSAIELGCSDPESPCRLPNALAGDPPLKQVVARTIEAGVTAQAAGITMRVGGFRTVSRDDILFVTDDASGYGYFKNFGRTRRQGFDVDLSGKVGPVRLSAHYTYLDATYRSPETVDGSGNSSNDADAPGFEGDIDIRKGDRIPLIPRHTFKASASWDPARWATLTLGMSALSGVVARGNENGEHQPDGVYYLGPGHTSAYVVVDLGFEVRPMKALTLFAQVDNLLDKHYATAAQLSATGFDAAGKVVSRPFAGPVIDGERPLVSSTFYAPGAPRSIQVGARLRF
;
A
#
# COMPACT_ATOMS: atom_id res chain seq x y z
N MET A 1 -20.39 -37.78 6.48
CA MET A 1 -21.63 -37.28 5.86
C MET A 1 -21.69 -35.77 6.10
N LYS A 2 -21.25 -34.95 5.15
CA LYS A 2 -21.36 -33.49 5.19
C LYS A 2 -22.16 -33.07 3.96
N THR A 3 -23.38 -32.65 4.20
CA THR A 3 -24.36 -32.22 3.22
C THR A 3 -23.95 -30.89 2.62
N ARG A 4 -23.65 -30.87 1.33
CA ARG A 4 -23.43 -29.63 0.56
C ARG A 4 -24.79 -29.06 0.18
N LEU A 5 -25.13 -27.90 0.68
CA LEU A 5 -26.29 -27.13 0.27
C LEU A 5 -25.92 -26.31 -0.99
N MET A 6 -26.37 -26.80 -2.15
CA MET A 6 -26.36 -26.02 -3.41
C MET A 6 -27.56 -25.09 -3.39
N LEU A 7 -27.31 -23.78 -3.34
CA LEU A 7 -28.34 -22.77 -3.60
C LEU A 7 -28.45 -22.60 -5.14
N LEU A 8 -29.50 -23.13 -5.72
CA LEU A 8 -29.97 -22.78 -7.06
C LEU A 8 -30.69 -21.43 -6.98
N VAL A 9 -30.11 -20.41 -7.55
CA VAL A 9 -30.79 -19.14 -7.80
C VAL A 9 -31.54 -19.27 -9.11
N SER A 10 -32.86 -19.43 -9.04
CA SER A 10 -33.74 -19.41 -10.20
C SER A 10 -33.92 -17.97 -10.67
N ALA A 11 -33.29 -17.59 -11.77
CA ALA A 11 -33.52 -16.32 -12.43
C ALA A 11 -34.86 -16.36 -13.17
N THR A 12 -35.88 -15.74 -12.59
CA THR A 12 -37.13 -15.48 -13.29
C THR A 12 -36.92 -14.21 -14.14
N ALA A 13 -36.80 -14.40 -15.43
CA ALA A 13 -36.71 -13.29 -16.39
C ALA A 13 -38.06 -12.58 -16.52
N CYS A 14 -38.22 -11.41 -15.92
CA CYS A 14 -39.28 -10.45 -16.28
C CYS A 14 -38.83 -9.67 -17.52
N ALA A 15 -39.38 -10.01 -18.67
CA ALA A 15 -39.24 -9.23 -19.87
C ALA A 15 -40.00 -7.90 -19.72
N MET A 16 -39.30 -6.78 -19.67
CA MET A 16 -39.85 -5.45 -19.87
C MET A 16 -39.47 -4.92 -21.26
N PRO A 17 -40.33 -4.13 -21.89
CA PRO A 17 -40.15 -3.73 -23.30
C PRO A 17 -38.97 -2.74 -23.44
N ALA A 18 -38.18 -2.95 -24.47
CA ALA A 18 -37.11 -2.08 -24.88
C ALA A 18 -37.64 -0.72 -25.35
N SER A 19 -37.25 0.35 -24.70
CA SER A 19 -37.48 1.72 -25.17
C SER A 19 -36.20 2.37 -25.61
N ALA A 20 -36.22 2.84 -26.84
CA ALA A 20 -35.38 3.88 -27.46
C ALA A 20 -33.83 3.71 -27.35
N GLN A 21 -33.28 3.17 -28.43
CA GLN A 21 -31.86 3.32 -28.78
C GLN A 21 -31.49 4.80 -28.92
N THR A 22 -30.69 5.31 -28.02
CA THR A 22 -29.80 6.45 -28.30
C THR A 22 -28.59 5.91 -29.05
N ASP A 23 -28.19 6.60 -30.08
CA ASP A 23 -27.09 6.24 -30.96
C ASP A 23 -25.76 6.15 -30.22
N PRO A 24 -25.06 4.99 -30.19
CA PRO A 24 -23.79 4.84 -29.46
C PRO A 24 -22.59 5.48 -30.18
N SER A 25 -22.83 6.27 -31.23
CA SER A 25 -21.75 6.86 -32.04
C SER A 25 -21.29 8.25 -31.56
N ALA A 26 -21.83 8.80 -30.48
CA ALA A 26 -21.21 9.94 -29.80
C ALA A 26 -20.06 9.43 -28.93
N ILE A 27 -18.94 9.06 -29.55
CA ILE A 27 -17.65 8.95 -28.85
C ILE A 27 -17.37 10.35 -28.32
N LYS A 28 -17.58 10.57 -27.02
CA LYS A 28 -17.07 11.75 -26.34
C LYS A 28 -15.57 11.79 -26.60
N ASP A 29 -15.14 12.84 -27.26
CA ASP A 29 -13.74 13.09 -27.55
C ASP A 29 -12.97 13.09 -26.21
N VAL A 30 -11.99 12.19 -26.07
CA VAL A 30 -11.18 12.02 -24.84
C VAL A 30 -10.31 13.27 -24.55
N SER A 31 -10.39 14.30 -25.40
CA SER A 31 -9.62 15.54 -25.29
C SER A 31 -10.08 16.52 -24.19
N ASP A 32 -11.21 16.29 -23.51
CA ASP A 32 -11.78 17.25 -22.55
C ASP A 32 -11.78 16.78 -21.10
N ILE A 33 -11.12 15.68 -20.76
CA ILE A 33 -11.06 15.21 -19.36
C ILE A 33 -9.73 15.65 -18.71
N ILE A 34 -9.56 16.95 -18.50
CA ILE A 34 -8.72 17.42 -17.42
C ILE A 34 -9.65 17.61 -16.21
N VAL A 35 -9.77 16.56 -15.46
CA VAL A 35 -10.67 16.52 -14.34
C VAL A 35 -9.86 16.66 -13.05
N THR A 36 -10.16 17.68 -12.30
CA THR A 36 -9.53 17.92 -11.01
C THR A 36 -10.64 18.07 -9.98
N ALA A 37 -10.73 17.07 -9.08
CA ALA A 37 -11.54 17.21 -7.87
C ALA A 37 -10.80 18.13 -6.90
N PRO A 38 -11.21 19.38 -6.66
CA PRO A 38 -10.54 20.28 -5.74
C PRO A 38 -10.63 19.81 -4.29
N THR A 39 -11.63 19.05 -3.95
CA THR A 39 -11.86 18.48 -2.63
C THR A 39 -12.31 17.01 -2.73
N PRO A 40 -12.27 16.23 -1.64
CA PRO A 40 -12.78 14.86 -1.63
C PRO A 40 -14.27 14.71 -1.97
N LEU A 41 -15.06 15.78 -1.88
CA LEU A 41 -16.50 15.80 -2.18
C LEU A 41 -16.84 16.35 -3.56
N SER A 42 -15.86 16.95 -4.26
CA SER A 42 -16.08 17.53 -5.59
C SER A 42 -16.25 16.44 -6.63
N ASP A 43 -17.15 16.65 -7.58
CA ASP A 43 -17.22 15.84 -8.79
C ASP A 43 -16.02 16.13 -9.70
N VAL A 44 -15.70 15.08 -10.43
CA VAL A 44 -14.76 15.11 -11.52
C VAL A 44 -15.35 16.05 -12.60
N GLY A 45 -14.76 17.23 -12.80
CA GLY A 45 -15.22 18.21 -13.81
C GLY A 45 -15.65 19.56 -13.29
N GLU A 46 -15.92 19.70 -12.02
CA GLU A 46 -16.32 20.99 -11.43
C GLU A 46 -15.09 21.81 -11.00
N GLY A 47 -14.74 22.79 -11.80
CA GLY A 47 -13.71 23.77 -11.51
C GLY A 47 -12.29 23.27 -11.81
N ALA A 48 -11.68 23.82 -12.84
CA ALA A 48 -10.30 23.54 -13.17
C ALA A 48 -9.38 24.10 -12.09
N LEU A 49 -8.79 23.24 -11.24
CA LEU A 49 -7.70 23.67 -10.34
C LEU A 49 -6.56 24.30 -11.14
N ALA A 50 -5.83 25.22 -10.51
CA ALA A 50 -4.68 25.87 -11.10
C ALA A 50 -3.50 24.92 -11.39
N TYR A 51 -3.55 23.66 -10.92
CA TYR A 51 -2.55 22.62 -11.17
C TYR A 51 -3.24 21.31 -11.65
N PRO A 52 -2.63 20.54 -12.55
CA PRO A 52 -3.23 19.34 -13.10
C PRO A 52 -3.13 18.13 -12.17
N ALA A 53 -4.15 17.29 -12.18
CA ALA A 53 -4.14 15.92 -11.66
C ALA A 53 -4.08 14.92 -12.82
N GLN A 54 -3.59 13.72 -12.56
CA GLN A 54 -3.72 12.60 -13.51
C GLN A 54 -5.03 11.89 -13.23
N THR A 55 -5.85 11.72 -14.25
CA THR A 55 -7.15 11.05 -14.11
C THR A 55 -7.25 9.91 -15.11
N ALA A 56 -7.89 8.82 -14.70
CA ALA A 56 -8.26 7.72 -15.57
C ALA A 56 -9.75 7.41 -15.43
N SER A 57 -10.40 7.17 -16.54
CA SER A 57 -11.79 6.72 -16.63
C SER A 57 -11.90 5.20 -16.44
N ASP A 58 -13.12 4.71 -16.18
CA ASP A 58 -13.44 3.28 -16.19
C ASP A 58 -13.04 2.60 -17.50
N GLU A 59 -13.31 3.23 -18.65
CA GLU A 59 -12.93 2.68 -19.95
C GLU A 59 -11.42 2.49 -20.11
N GLU A 60 -10.59 3.36 -19.53
CA GLU A 60 -9.13 3.23 -19.54
C GLU A 60 -8.67 2.11 -18.62
N ILE A 61 -9.28 2.01 -17.43
CA ILE A 61 -9.00 0.94 -16.45
C ILE A 61 -9.40 -0.43 -17.03
N GLU A 62 -10.57 -0.52 -17.64
CA GLU A 62 -11.07 -1.73 -18.27
C GLU A 62 -10.21 -2.20 -19.45
N ARG A 63 -9.76 -1.26 -20.33
CA ARG A 63 -8.89 -1.55 -21.48
C ARG A 63 -7.50 -2.05 -21.08
N ALA A 64 -7.05 -1.67 -19.90
CA ALA A 64 -5.76 -2.13 -19.39
C ALA A 64 -5.78 -3.59 -18.94
N HIS A 65 -6.97 -4.21 -18.80
CA HIS A 65 -7.18 -5.56 -18.26
C HIS A 65 -6.41 -5.80 -16.96
N ALA A 66 -6.29 -4.72 -16.15
CA ALA A 66 -5.57 -4.75 -14.89
C ALA A 66 -6.30 -5.63 -13.87
N THR A 67 -5.54 -6.34 -13.05
CA THR A 67 -6.08 -7.22 -11.99
C THR A 67 -6.91 -6.42 -10.99
N ASP A 68 -6.41 -5.24 -10.60
CA ASP A 68 -7.06 -4.30 -9.70
C ASP A 68 -6.66 -2.84 -10.02
N LEU A 69 -7.09 -1.88 -9.20
CA LEU A 69 -6.73 -0.48 -9.37
C LEU A 69 -5.22 -0.23 -9.28
N THR A 70 -4.52 -0.95 -8.40
CA THR A 70 -3.08 -0.74 -8.17
C THR A 70 -2.24 -1.20 -9.35
N ASP A 71 -2.64 -2.28 -9.99
CA ASP A 71 -2.01 -2.78 -11.20
C ASP A 71 -2.19 -1.80 -12.38
N TYR A 72 -3.38 -1.19 -12.51
CA TYR A 72 -3.60 -0.10 -13.45
C TYR A 72 -2.67 1.09 -13.19
N MET A 73 -2.60 1.58 -11.94
CA MET A 73 -1.76 2.72 -11.57
C MET A 73 -0.27 2.43 -11.80
N LYS A 74 0.17 1.20 -11.49
CA LYS A 74 1.53 0.72 -11.74
C LYS A 74 1.91 0.80 -13.22
N ARG A 75 1.00 0.49 -14.13
CA ARG A 75 1.25 0.45 -15.59
C ARG A 75 1.05 1.79 -16.27
N ALA A 76 0.05 2.59 -15.86
CA ALA A 76 -0.46 3.71 -16.64
C ALA A 76 -0.21 5.09 -16.04
N MET A 77 -0.08 5.26 -14.71
CA MET A 77 0.06 6.58 -14.10
C MET A 77 1.53 7.01 -13.96
N GLY A 78 1.83 8.23 -14.38
CA GLY A 78 3.17 8.83 -14.31
C GLY A 78 3.61 9.07 -12.85
N GLY A 79 4.90 8.87 -12.54
CA GLY A 79 5.47 9.05 -11.20
C GLY A 79 5.05 8.00 -10.16
N VAL A 80 4.13 7.09 -10.49
CA VAL A 80 3.73 5.96 -9.65
C VAL A 80 4.68 4.79 -9.87
N PHE A 81 5.14 4.18 -8.79
CA PHE A 81 5.85 2.90 -8.80
C PHE A 81 5.38 2.03 -7.64
N VAL A 82 5.72 0.75 -7.69
CA VAL A 82 5.25 -0.24 -6.71
C VAL A 82 6.44 -0.98 -6.12
N ASN A 83 6.44 -1.13 -4.80
CA ASN A 83 7.27 -2.07 -4.09
C ASN A 83 6.41 -3.28 -3.70
N GLU A 84 6.78 -4.47 -4.14
CA GLU A 84 6.01 -5.70 -3.90
C GLU A 84 6.53 -6.44 -2.65
N MET A 85 6.68 -5.69 -1.53
CA MET A 85 7.27 -6.20 -0.28
C MET A 85 6.58 -7.45 0.26
N GLN A 86 5.26 -7.58 0.06
CA GLN A 86 4.50 -8.76 0.49
C GLN A 86 4.46 -9.88 -0.56
N GLY A 87 4.92 -9.64 -1.79
CA GLY A 87 4.83 -10.63 -2.85
C GLY A 87 3.42 -11.06 -3.25
N ASN A 88 2.40 -10.24 -2.94
CA ASN A 88 0.98 -10.50 -3.25
C ASN A 88 0.42 -9.40 -4.16
N PRO A 89 -0.27 -9.74 -5.28
CA PRO A 89 -0.75 -8.75 -6.24
C PRO A 89 -1.79 -7.77 -5.68
N LEU A 90 -2.53 -8.15 -4.63
CA LEU A 90 -3.54 -7.30 -3.99
C LEU A 90 -3.02 -6.52 -2.76
N GLN A 91 -1.73 -6.65 -2.44
CA GLN A 91 -1.09 -5.99 -1.29
C GLN A 91 0.18 -5.19 -1.66
N PRO A 92 0.22 -4.46 -2.79
CA PRO A 92 1.40 -3.69 -3.15
C PRO A 92 1.51 -2.40 -2.34
N ASP A 93 2.73 -1.90 -2.21
CA ASP A 93 3.01 -0.55 -1.74
C ASP A 93 2.96 0.40 -2.94
N ILE A 94 1.92 1.21 -3.04
CA ILE A 94 1.81 2.26 -4.06
C ILE A 94 2.64 3.46 -3.62
N ASN A 95 3.57 3.87 -4.47
CA ASN A 95 4.42 5.03 -4.25
C ASN A 95 4.18 6.09 -5.33
N TYR A 96 4.08 7.34 -4.90
CA TYR A 96 4.03 8.51 -5.78
C TYR A 96 4.98 9.59 -5.27
N ARG A 97 5.93 10.00 -6.12
CA ARG A 97 6.97 10.99 -5.77
C ARG A 97 7.71 10.68 -4.45
N GLY A 98 7.87 9.37 -4.12
CA GLY A 98 8.56 8.90 -2.90
C GLY A 98 7.73 8.96 -1.62
N PHE A 99 6.42 9.10 -1.73
CA PHE A 99 5.46 8.92 -0.64
C PHE A 99 4.60 7.69 -0.90
N THR A 100 4.24 6.98 0.16
CA THR A 100 3.65 5.63 0.07
C THR A 100 2.20 5.60 0.57
N ALA A 101 1.40 4.74 -0.05
CA ALA A 101 0.16 4.19 0.48
C ALA A 101 0.28 2.66 0.46
N SER A 102 0.42 2.05 1.63
CA SER A 102 0.72 0.64 1.83
C SER A 102 -0.35 -0.04 2.66
N PRO A 103 -0.65 -1.34 2.43
CA PRO A 103 -1.47 -2.14 3.33
C PRO A 103 -0.72 -2.58 4.60
N LEU A 104 0.62 -2.43 4.63
CA LEU A 104 1.46 -2.88 5.72
C LEU A 104 1.51 -1.89 6.88
N LEU A 105 1.27 -2.38 8.08
CA LEU A 105 1.72 -1.71 9.29
C LEU A 105 3.26 -1.63 9.27
N GLY A 106 3.83 -0.53 9.73
CA GLY A 106 5.28 -0.36 9.68
C GLY A 106 5.84 0.33 8.43
N THR A 107 5.04 0.53 7.40
CA THR A 107 5.45 1.35 6.25
C THR A 107 5.03 2.81 6.47
N PRO A 108 5.97 3.79 6.37
CA PRO A 108 5.64 5.21 6.48
C PRO A 108 4.61 5.63 5.43
N GLN A 109 3.43 6.07 5.87
CA GLN A 109 2.35 6.47 4.98
C GLN A 109 2.48 7.95 4.60
N GLY A 110 2.20 8.33 3.36
CA GLY A 110 2.33 9.71 2.86
C GLY A 110 1.32 10.10 1.77
N LEU A 111 0.41 9.17 1.41
CA LEU A 111 -0.67 9.39 0.45
C LEU A 111 -2.03 9.14 1.12
N SER A 112 -2.99 10.01 0.84
CA SER A 112 -4.38 9.80 1.24
C SER A 112 -5.18 9.18 0.10
N VAL A 113 -6.04 8.21 0.41
CA VAL A 113 -6.91 7.54 -0.56
C VAL A 113 -8.36 7.78 -0.17
N TYR A 114 -9.19 8.18 -1.13
CA TYR A 114 -10.61 8.48 -0.94
C TYR A 114 -11.46 7.69 -1.93
N MET A 115 -12.67 7.33 -1.51
CA MET A 115 -13.73 6.79 -2.38
C MET A 115 -15.05 7.49 -2.05
N ASP A 116 -15.62 8.20 -3.01
CA ASP A 116 -16.84 9.04 -2.85
C ASP A 116 -16.79 9.92 -1.58
N GLY A 117 -15.66 10.60 -1.34
CA GLY A 117 -15.43 11.48 -0.19
C GLY A 117 -15.06 10.78 1.13
N VAL A 118 -15.14 9.45 1.20
CA VAL A 118 -14.71 8.68 2.38
C VAL A 118 -13.23 8.35 2.31
N ARG A 119 -12.46 8.74 3.32
CA ARG A 119 -11.04 8.40 3.42
C ARG A 119 -10.86 6.91 3.70
N LEU A 120 -10.11 6.21 2.86
CA LEU A 120 -9.90 4.76 2.96
C LEU A 120 -8.73 4.37 3.88
N ASN A 121 -7.75 5.26 4.10
CA ASN A 121 -6.67 4.98 5.05
C ASN A 121 -7.24 4.60 6.43
N GLN A 122 -6.76 3.51 6.98
CA GLN A 122 -7.30 2.91 8.20
C GLN A 122 -6.83 3.67 9.46
N PRO A 123 -7.67 3.88 10.46
CA PRO A 123 -7.36 4.75 11.60
C PRO A 123 -6.17 4.30 12.45
N PHE A 124 -5.89 2.99 12.52
CA PHE A 124 -4.87 2.45 13.42
C PHE A 124 -3.45 2.74 12.95
N GLY A 125 -3.14 2.40 11.68
CA GLY A 125 -1.79 2.55 11.12
C GLY A 125 -1.74 3.47 9.90
N ASP A 126 -2.85 4.12 9.56
CA ASP A 126 -3.01 4.92 8.34
C ASP A 126 -2.82 4.14 7.03
N VAL A 127 -2.82 2.81 7.11
CA VAL A 127 -2.63 1.87 5.99
C VAL A 127 -3.81 1.85 5.02
N VAL A 128 -3.55 1.45 3.78
CA VAL A 128 -4.56 1.31 2.72
C VAL A 128 -4.62 -0.13 2.26
N SER A 129 -5.69 -0.84 2.58
CA SER A 129 -5.95 -2.20 2.09
C SER A 129 -6.61 -2.13 0.73
N TRP A 130 -5.82 -2.30 -0.33
CA TRP A 130 -6.26 -2.22 -1.73
C TRP A 130 -7.25 -3.31 -2.10
N ASP A 131 -7.09 -4.48 -1.50
CA ASP A 131 -7.97 -5.65 -1.60
C ASP A 131 -9.43 -5.40 -1.17
N LEU A 132 -9.71 -4.26 -0.54
CA LEU A 132 -11.06 -3.87 -0.09
C LEU A 132 -11.80 -2.95 -1.09
N ILE A 133 -11.15 -2.57 -2.19
CA ILE A 133 -11.71 -1.64 -3.20
C ILE A 133 -12.23 -2.44 -4.39
N PRO A 134 -13.57 -2.45 -4.64
CA PRO A 134 -14.15 -3.17 -5.76
C PRO A 134 -13.81 -2.47 -7.09
N LYS A 135 -13.04 -3.12 -7.98
CA LYS A 135 -12.62 -2.56 -9.27
C LYS A 135 -13.82 -2.25 -10.17
N SER A 136 -14.79 -3.15 -10.25
CA SER A 136 -15.99 -3.00 -11.08
C SER A 136 -16.86 -1.81 -10.71
N ALA A 137 -16.76 -1.28 -9.47
CA ALA A 137 -17.49 -0.10 -9.02
C ALA A 137 -16.81 1.22 -9.41
N ILE A 138 -15.58 1.22 -9.91
CA ILE A 138 -14.82 2.45 -10.18
C ILE A 138 -15.29 3.08 -11.49
N ARG A 139 -15.70 4.35 -11.45
CA ARG A 139 -15.98 5.20 -12.60
C ARG A 139 -14.74 5.97 -13.04
N SER A 140 -13.97 6.47 -12.07
CA SER A 140 -12.73 7.17 -12.36
C SER A 140 -11.80 7.17 -11.15
N VAL A 141 -10.52 7.33 -11.40
CA VAL A 141 -9.50 7.56 -10.38
C VAL A 141 -8.69 8.80 -10.74
N SER A 142 -8.45 9.67 -9.75
CA SER A 142 -7.63 10.87 -9.89
C SER A 142 -6.47 10.83 -8.91
N LEU A 143 -5.26 11.02 -9.41
CA LEU A 143 -4.05 11.19 -8.61
C LEU A 143 -3.73 12.69 -8.53
N VAL A 144 -3.96 13.26 -7.35
CA VAL A 144 -3.81 14.70 -7.06
C VAL A 144 -2.48 14.94 -6.37
N PRO A 145 -1.61 15.84 -6.88
CA PRO A 145 -0.32 16.14 -6.24
C PRO A 145 -0.46 16.74 -4.83
N GLY A 146 0.60 16.64 -4.02
CA GLY A 146 0.65 17.13 -2.64
C GLY A 146 0.63 18.66 -2.46
N VAL A 147 0.39 19.41 -3.53
CA VAL A 147 0.15 20.85 -3.46
C VAL A 147 -1.26 21.23 -3.01
N ASN A 148 -2.15 20.25 -2.86
CA ASN A 148 -3.52 20.47 -2.38
C ASN A 148 -3.73 20.00 -0.93
N PRO A 149 -3.74 20.88 0.08
CA PRO A 149 -3.96 20.52 1.47
C PRO A 149 -5.43 20.15 1.76
N LEU A 150 -6.39 20.40 0.86
CA LEU A 150 -7.81 20.21 1.09
C LEU A 150 -8.18 18.73 1.23
N PHE A 151 -7.38 17.82 0.63
CA PHE A 151 -7.51 16.38 0.90
C PHE A 151 -7.12 15.99 2.33
N GLY A 152 -6.62 16.93 3.12
CA GLY A 152 -6.48 16.80 4.56
C GLY A 152 -5.30 15.98 5.04
N ARG A 153 -5.55 15.26 6.10
CA ARG A 153 -4.56 14.55 6.89
C ARG A 153 -3.79 13.52 6.05
N ASN A 154 -2.45 13.55 6.14
CA ASN A 154 -1.54 12.61 5.47
C ASN A 154 -1.55 12.66 3.93
N SER A 155 -1.74 13.85 3.35
CA SER A 155 -1.60 14.09 1.90
C SER A 155 -0.23 14.71 1.59
N LEU A 156 0.86 14.18 2.19
CA LEU A 156 2.21 14.75 2.05
C LEU A 156 2.70 14.74 0.60
N GLY A 157 2.51 13.60 -0.08
CA GLY A 157 2.83 13.39 -1.49
C GLY A 157 1.68 13.64 -2.43
N GLY A 158 0.45 13.57 -1.92
CA GLY A 158 -0.77 13.71 -2.70
C GLY A 158 -1.94 12.89 -2.19
N ALA A 159 -2.97 12.83 -3.01
CA ALA A 159 -4.16 12.03 -2.75
C ALA A 159 -4.60 11.25 -3.99
N ILE A 160 -5.18 10.09 -3.77
CA ILE A 160 -5.86 9.26 -4.76
C ILE A 160 -7.35 9.38 -4.48
N SER A 161 -8.11 9.92 -5.42
CA SER A 161 -9.56 10.08 -5.32
C SER A 161 -10.26 9.14 -6.29
N ILE A 162 -11.14 8.30 -5.78
CA ILE A 162 -11.91 7.30 -6.53
C ILE A 162 -13.36 7.74 -6.53
N ALA A 163 -13.95 7.91 -7.72
CA ALA A 163 -15.38 8.09 -7.90
C ALA A 163 -16.01 6.76 -8.34
N THR A 164 -17.14 6.40 -7.76
CA THR A 164 -17.83 5.16 -8.11
C THR A 164 -18.92 5.37 -9.15
N LYS A 165 -19.23 4.31 -9.90
CA LYS A 165 -20.32 4.24 -10.87
C LYS A 165 -21.68 4.45 -10.22
N ASP A 166 -22.66 4.88 -11.01
CA ASP A 166 -24.06 4.99 -10.61
C ASP A 166 -25.01 4.58 -11.75
N GLY A 167 -26.29 4.38 -11.45
CA GLY A 167 -27.23 3.86 -12.46
C GLY A 167 -27.63 4.83 -13.56
N ARG A 168 -27.21 6.10 -13.49
CA ARG A 168 -27.44 7.10 -14.57
C ARG A 168 -26.29 7.09 -15.57
N SER A 169 -25.04 7.04 -15.04
CA SER A 169 -23.83 7.01 -15.87
C SER A 169 -23.58 5.63 -16.47
N ASP A 170 -23.98 4.56 -15.75
CA ASP A 170 -23.66 3.17 -16.07
C ASP A 170 -24.91 2.26 -16.11
N PRO A 171 -25.89 2.56 -16.96
CA PRO A 171 -27.09 1.73 -17.10
C PRO A 171 -26.77 0.45 -17.90
N GLY A 172 -27.50 -0.64 -17.60
CA GLY A 172 -27.35 -1.92 -18.27
C GLY A 172 -26.68 -2.97 -17.40
N TYR A 173 -26.21 -4.03 -18.05
CA TYR A 173 -25.58 -5.17 -17.38
C TYR A 173 -24.24 -5.46 -18.04
N GLU A 174 -23.25 -5.79 -17.22
CA GLU A 174 -21.96 -6.27 -17.71
C GLU A 174 -21.49 -7.46 -16.89
N LEU A 175 -20.94 -8.45 -17.56
CA LEU A 175 -20.30 -9.62 -16.95
C LEU A 175 -18.94 -9.81 -17.61
N GLU A 176 -17.90 -9.98 -16.80
CA GLU A 176 -16.56 -10.33 -17.25
C GLU A 176 -16.08 -11.57 -16.52
N ALA A 177 -15.43 -12.47 -17.25
CA ALA A 177 -14.75 -13.62 -16.65
C ALA A 177 -13.42 -13.82 -17.33
N SER A 178 -12.38 -14.15 -16.55
CA SER A 178 -11.07 -14.46 -17.08
C SER A 178 -10.42 -15.64 -16.39
N TYR A 179 -9.47 -16.26 -17.10
CA TYR A 179 -8.61 -17.32 -16.61
C TYR A 179 -7.17 -17.07 -17.08
N GLY A 180 -6.21 -17.36 -16.23
CA GLY A 180 -4.80 -17.08 -16.55
C GLY A 180 -3.80 -18.00 -15.85
N SER A 181 -2.52 -17.67 -16.03
CA SER A 181 -1.39 -18.32 -15.38
C SER A 181 -1.58 -18.35 -13.86
N PHE A 182 -0.99 -19.32 -13.20
CA PHE A 182 -1.05 -19.52 -11.75
C PHE A 182 -2.46 -19.82 -11.23
N ASP A 183 -3.28 -20.45 -12.07
CA ASP A 183 -4.70 -20.75 -11.82
C ASP A 183 -5.53 -19.52 -11.45
N ARG A 184 -5.11 -18.33 -11.98
CA ARG A 184 -5.81 -17.08 -11.74
C ARG A 184 -7.19 -17.12 -12.38
N ARG A 185 -8.21 -16.81 -11.60
CA ARG A 185 -9.62 -16.75 -11.99
C ARG A 185 -10.22 -15.46 -11.50
N THR A 186 -10.79 -14.67 -12.40
CA THR A 186 -11.54 -13.48 -12.02
C THR A 186 -12.97 -13.58 -12.57
N PHE A 187 -13.89 -13.03 -11.82
CA PHE A 187 -15.26 -12.83 -12.25
C PHE A 187 -15.72 -11.46 -11.73
N GLU A 188 -16.22 -10.63 -12.66
CA GLU A 188 -16.76 -9.31 -12.37
C GLU A 188 -18.16 -9.21 -12.95
N GLY A 189 -19.08 -8.64 -12.20
CA GLY A 189 -20.44 -8.40 -12.64
C GLY A 189 -20.95 -7.07 -12.17
N GLN A 190 -21.64 -6.34 -13.04
CA GLN A 190 -22.27 -5.08 -12.67
C GLN A 190 -23.64 -4.94 -13.34
N ALA A 191 -24.51 -4.18 -12.67
CA ALA A 191 -25.84 -3.83 -13.13
C ALA A 191 -26.23 -2.45 -12.67
N GLY A 192 -26.84 -1.66 -13.53
CA GLY A 192 -27.28 -0.32 -13.19
C GLY A 192 -28.52 0.09 -13.98
N GLY A 193 -29.25 1.07 -13.45
CA GLY A 193 -30.43 1.60 -14.10
C GLY A 193 -31.01 2.84 -13.42
N HIS A 194 -31.83 3.56 -14.15
CA HIS A 194 -32.52 4.74 -13.66
C HIS A 194 -33.98 4.78 -14.16
N ALA A 195 -34.79 5.56 -13.47
CA ALA A 195 -36.18 5.78 -13.81
C ALA A 195 -36.47 7.29 -14.01
N ASP A 196 -37.50 7.62 -14.77
CA ASP A 196 -37.85 9.01 -15.09
C ASP A 196 -38.22 9.87 -13.87
N ASN A 197 -38.50 9.25 -12.71
CA ASN A 197 -38.79 9.94 -11.45
C ASN A 197 -37.52 10.32 -10.66
N GLY A 198 -36.35 10.18 -11.27
CA GLY A 198 -35.04 10.50 -10.67
C GLY A 198 -34.40 9.37 -9.86
N PHE A 199 -35.12 8.27 -9.59
CA PHE A 199 -34.53 7.11 -8.91
C PHE A 199 -33.49 6.42 -9.79
N HIS A 200 -32.34 6.07 -9.20
CA HIS A 200 -31.30 5.30 -9.88
C HIS A 200 -30.64 4.30 -8.92
N TRP A 201 -30.08 3.25 -9.49
CA TRP A 201 -29.42 2.21 -8.70
C TRP A 201 -28.25 1.62 -9.49
N PHE A 202 -27.23 1.16 -8.77
CA PHE A 202 -26.08 0.44 -9.30
C PHE A 202 -25.67 -0.67 -8.31
N ALA A 203 -25.24 -1.80 -8.82
CA ALA A 203 -24.69 -2.90 -8.02
C ALA A 203 -23.54 -3.56 -8.80
N SER A 204 -22.48 -3.94 -8.09
CA SER A 204 -21.40 -4.71 -8.67
C SER A 204 -20.81 -5.72 -7.68
N GLY A 205 -20.11 -6.72 -8.21
CA GLY A 205 -19.40 -7.72 -7.43
C GLY A 205 -18.20 -8.24 -8.18
N ASP A 206 -17.10 -8.43 -7.45
CA ASP A 206 -15.82 -8.91 -7.92
C ASP A 206 -15.42 -10.17 -7.18
N TYR A 207 -14.87 -11.14 -7.88
CA TYR A 207 -14.25 -12.32 -7.32
C TYR A 207 -12.89 -12.55 -7.96
N PHE A 208 -11.89 -12.76 -7.12
CA PHE A 208 -10.52 -13.09 -7.50
C PHE A 208 -10.07 -14.34 -6.76
N ALA A 209 -9.38 -15.25 -7.44
CA ALA A 209 -8.67 -16.36 -6.83
C ALA A 209 -7.45 -16.73 -7.67
N GLU A 210 -6.35 -17.09 -7.03
CA GLU A 210 -5.15 -17.61 -7.66
C GLU A 210 -4.36 -18.52 -6.71
N ASP A 211 -3.55 -19.42 -7.27
CA ASP A 211 -2.57 -20.17 -6.50
C ASP A 211 -1.27 -19.37 -6.26
N GLY A 212 -1.06 -18.30 -7.06
CA GLY A 212 0.14 -17.47 -7.04
C GLY A 212 1.31 -18.11 -7.78
N TRP A 213 2.32 -17.30 -8.10
CA TRP A 213 3.49 -17.78 -8.85
C TRP A 213 4.63 -18.27 -7.97
N ARG A 214 4.68 -17.86 -6.70
CA ARG A 214 5.59 -18.39 -5.68
C ARG A 214 4.91 -19.54 -4.93
N GLU A 215 5.71 -20.30 -4.20
CA GLU A 215 5.21 -21.32 -3.28
C GLU A 215 4.34 -20.67 -2.20
N ASP A 216 3.37 -21.39 -1.68
CA ASP A 216 2.41 -20.96 -0.65
C ASP A 216 1.81 -19.54 -0.83
N SER A 217 1.50 -19.16 -2.10
CA SER A 217 1.03 -17.80 -2.45
C SER A 217 -0.45 -17.72 -2.81
N HIS A 218 -1.24 -18.72 -2.44
CA HIS A 218 -2.66 -18.78 -2.79
C HIS A 218 -3.47 -17.64 -2.16
N SER A 219 -4.33 -17.01 -2.96
CA SER A 219 -5.11 -15.85 -2.55
C SER A 219 -6.54 -15.89 -3.06
N LYS A 220 -7.47 -15.33 -2.28
CA LYS A 220 -8.88 -15.17 -2.65
C LYS A 220 -9.40 -13.83 -2.15
N ALA A 221 -10.16 -13.13 -3.00
CA ALA A 221 -10.86 -11.92 -2.64
C ALA A 221 -12.27 -11.91 -3.22
N GLY A 222 -13.24 -11.49 -2.43
CA GLY A 222 -14.61 -11.24 -2.86
C GLY A 222 -15.03 -9.87 -2.40
N GLN A 223 -15.54 -9.04 -3.33
CA GLN A 223 -16.00 -7.68 -3.05
C GLN A 223 -17.39 -7.48 -3.63
N ALA A 224 -18.16 -6.59 -3.00
CA ALA A 224 -19.47 -6.18 -3.49
C ALA A 224 -19.71 -4.71 -3.19
N PHE A 225 -20.36 -4.04 -4.10
CA PHE A 225 -20.74 -2.62 -3.99
C PHE A 225 -22.18 -2.44 -4.46
N GLY A 226 -22.90 -1.51 -3.80
CA GLY A 226 -24.24 -1.10 -4.21
C GLY A 226 -24.46 0.37 -3.93
N LYS A 227 -25.19 1.05 -4.82
CA LYS A 227 -25.57 2.46 -4.70
C LYS A 227 -27.04 2.61 -5.08
N LEU A 228 -27.81 3.27 -4.22
CA LEU A 228 -29.20 3.67 -4.47
C LEU A 228 -29.26 5.18 -4.38
N GLY A 229 -29.80 5.83 -5.37
CA GLY A 229 -29.88 7.29 -5.37
C GLY A 229 -31.20 7.82 -5.95
N TRP A 230 -31.41 9.09 -5.68
CA TRP A 230 -32.48 9.87 -6.26
C TRP A 230 -31.94 11.27 -6.59
N SER A 231 -32.30 11.76 -7.77
CA SER A 231 -31.90 13.09 -8.23
C SER A 231 -33.04 13.79 -8.94
N ASP A 232 -33.12 15.10 -8.73
CA ASP A 232 -33.91 16.02 -9.53
C ASP A 232 -33.03 17.14 -10.11
N ALA A 233 -33.61 18.28 -10.49
CA ALA A 233 -32.89 19.41 -11.06
C ALA A 233 -31.86 20.02 -10.08
N ASP A 234 -32.15 20.02 -8.78
CA ASP A 234 -31.40 20.75 -7.76
C ASP A 234 -30.75 19.82 -6.73
N THR A 235 -31.22 18.58 -6.59
CA THR A 235 -30.83 17.69 -5.51
C THR A 235 -30.36 16.34 -6.04
N ASP A 236 -29.28 15.85 -5.48
CA ASP A 236 -28.76 14.48 -5.67
C ASP A 236 -28.48 13.86 -4.31
N ILE A 237 -29.13 12.75 -4.01
CA ILE A 237 -28.94 11.99 -2.76
C ILE A 237 -28.63 10.55 -3.13
N ALA A 238 -27.54 10.00 -2.60
CA ALA A 238 -27.20 8.59 -2.83
C ALA A 238 -26.71 7.92 -1.55
N LEU A 239 -27.19 6.70 -1.32
CA LEU A 239 -26.69 5.79 -0.29
C LEU A 239 -25.91 4.68 -0.96
N SER A 240 -24.63 4.56 -0.66
CA SER A 240 -23.80 3.46 -1.12
C SER A 240 -23.38 2.54 0.04
N GLY A 241 -23.16 1.28 -0.30
CA GLY A 241 -22.65 0.27 0.62
C GLY A 241 -21.59 -0.59 -0.05
N ASN A 242 -20.54 -0.97 0.70
CA ASN A 242 -19.52 -1.88 0.25
C ASN A 242 -19.29 -3.01 1.25
N PHE A 243 -18.93 -4.16 0.71
CA PHE A 243 -18.52 -5.36 1.45
C PHE A 243 -17.26 -5.95 0.80
N ALA A 244 -16.33 -6.45 1.63
CA ALA A 244 -15.19 -7.23 1.17
C ALA A 244 -14.86 -8.33 2.18
N ASP A 245 -14.46 -9.51 1.67
CA ASP A 245 -13.93 -10.64 2.42
C ASP A 245 -12.76 -11.22 1.65
N THR A 246 -11.54 -11.14 2.21
CA THR A 246 -10.31 -11.51 1.55
C THR A 246 -9.45 -12.43 2.41
N ASN A 247 -8.69 -13.31 1.76
CA ASN A 247 -7.73 -14.22 2.36
C ASN A 247 -6.53 -14.31 1.44
N LEU A 248 -5.44 -13.67 1.82
CA LEU A 248 -4.29 -13.38 1.00
C LEU A 248 -3.04 -13.97 1.63
N ASN A 249 -2.26 -14.75 0.88
CA ASN A 249 -0.90 -15.14 1.25
C ASN A 249 0.09 -14.22 0.55
N GLY A 250 0.98 -13.63 1.34
CA GLY A 250 2.02 -12.74 0.85
C GLY A 250 3.33 -13.10 1.53
N ASN A 251 4.22 -13.79 0.83
CA ASN A 251 5.40 -14.46 1.39
C ASN A 251 6.66 -13.58 1.42
N GLY A 252 6.52 -12.27 1.48
CA GLY A 252 7.59 -11.34 1.75
C GLY A 252 8.80 -11.41 0.79
N LEU A 253 9.93 -10.97 1.29
CA LEU A 253 11.19 -10.95 0.59
C LEU A 253 11.80 -12.36 0.55
N GLN A 254 12.74 -12.59 -0.40
CA GLN A 254 13.51 -13.80 -0.48
C GLN A 254 15.01 -13.50 -0.51
N GLU A 255 15.77 -14.28 0.22
CA GLU A 255 17.24 -14.17 0.27
C GLU A 255 17.86 -14.45 -1.11
N MET A 256 18.88 -13.72 -1.46
CA MET A 256 19.49 -13.72 -2.80
C MET A 256 19.87 -15.10 -3.30
N ARG A 257 20.57 -15.91 -2.50
CA ARG A 257 21.07 -17.24 -2.91
C ARG A 257 19.95 -18.24 -3.11
N LEU A 258 18.91 -18.19 -2.24
CA LEU A 258 17.73 -19.04 -2.34
C LEU A 258 16.88 -18.64 -3.55
N LEU A 259 16.78 -17.34 -3.82
CA LEU A 259 16.08 -16.83 -5.00
C LEU A 259 16.78 -17.21 -6.31
N GLU A 260 18.11 -17.24 -6.33
CA GLU A 260 18.90 -17.71 -7.48
C GLU A 260 18.75 -19.22 -7.70
N ALA A 261 18.67 -20.00 -6.62
CA ALA A 261 18.48 -21.45 -6.68
C ALA A 261 17.07 -21.83 -7.16
N ASP A 262 16.06 -21.23 -6.60
CA ASP A 262 14.67 -21.37 -7.03
C ASP A 262 13.90 -20.05 -6.87
N ARG A 263 13.53 -19.48 -8.01
CA ARG A 263 12.81 -18.21 -8.06
C ARG A 263 11.42 -18.25 -7.42
N ARG A 264 10.81 -19.44 -7.30
CA ARG A 264 9.50 -19.65 -6.70
C ARG A 264 9.55 -19.81 -5.19
N SER A 265 10.74 -20.04 -4.64
CA SER A 265 10.93 -20.27 -3.22
C SER A 265 10.45 -19.11 -2.36
N VAL A 266 10.11 -19.40 -1.11
CA VAL A 266 9.77 -18.45 -0.06
C VAL A 266 10.76 -18.59 1.08
N TYR A 267 10.98 -17.52 1.85
CA TYR A 267 11.95 -17.53 2.95
C TYR A 267 11.40 -18.28 4.16
N THR A 268 10.17 -17.94 4.54
CA THR A 268 9.38 -18.61 5.57
C THR A 268 7.92 -18.65 5.13
N ALA A 269 7.12 -19.51 5.75
CA ALA A 269 5.70 -19.68 5.50
C ALA A 269 4.94 -20.10 6.77
N PRO A 270 3.59 -19.87 6.80
CA PRO A 270 2.82 -19.03 5.88
C PRO A 270 2.77 -17.58 6.35
N ASP A 271 2.64 -16.64 5.40
CA ASP A 271 2.28 -15.26 5.67
C ASP A 271 0.88 -14.97 5.16
N ASN A 272 -0.07 -14.90 6.06
CA ASN A 272 -1.48 -14.84 5.71
C ASN A 272 -2.19 -13.63 6.31
N THR A 273 -2.89 -12.86 5.48
CA THR A 273 -3.75 -11.77 5.90
C THR A 273 -5.20 -12.03 5.50
N LYS A 274 -6.11 -11.91 6.47
CA LYS A 274 -7.57 -12.03 6.26
C LYS A 274 -8.23 -10.72 6.61
N ASN A 275 -8.90 -10.10 5.63
CA ASN A 275 -9.66 -8.87 5.83
C ASN A 275 -11.16 -9.14 5.66
N ARG A 276 -11.96 -8.46 6.48
CA ARG A 276 -13.40 -8.35 6.29
C ARG A 276 -13.85 -6.93 6.58
N ALA A 277 -14.46 -6.30 5.58
CA ALA A 277 -14.87 -4.92 5.65
C ALA A 277 -16.34 -4.71 5.30
N TYR A 278 -16.94 -3.70 5.93
CA TYR A 278 -18.29 -3.19 5.66
C TYR A 278 -18.22 -1.68 5.69
N GLY A 279 -18.88 -1.03 4.75
CA GLY A 279 -19.00 0.43 4.69
C GLY A 279 -20.38 0.86 4.25
N LEU A 280 -20.81 2.02 4.74
CA LEU A 280 -21.99 2.75 4.29
C LEU A 280 -21.60 4.20 4.11
N ASN A 281 -22.05 4.85 3.04
CA ASN A 281 -21.84 6.26 2.77
C ASN A 281 -23.11 6.88 2.18
N LEU A 282 -23.63 7.90 2.84
CA LEU A 282 -24.73 8.74 2.36
C LEU A 282 -24.11 10.02 1.81
N THR A 283 -24.31 10.29 0.54
CA THR A 283 -23.91 11.55 -0.13
C THR A 283 -25.12 12.40 -0.44
N VAL A 284 -24.99 13.70 -0.29
CA VAL A 284 -26.04 14.69 -0.58
C VAL A 284 -25.42 15.85 -1.33
N ARG A 285 -26.06 16.28 -2.43
CA ARG A 285 -25.79 17.53 -3.11
C ARG A 285 -27.11 18.28 -3.28
N HIS A 286 -27.05 19.59 -3.08
CA HIS A 286 -28.21 20.44 -3.25
C HIS A 286 -27.81 21.83 -3.73
N ASN A 287 -28.41 22.28 -4.82
CA ASN A 287 -28.26 23.65 -5.32
C ASN A 287 -29.40 24.50 -4.73
N PHE A 288 -29.08 25.38 -3.80
CA PHE A 288 -30.05 26.32 -3.23
C PHE A 288 -30.42 27.42 -4.26
N SER A 289 -29.50 27.70 -5.16
CA SER A 289 -29.62 28.62 -6.29
C SER A 289 -28.51 28.35 -7.29
N ASP A 290 -28.53 29.02 -8.44
CA ASP A 290 -27.42 28.98 -9.43
C ASP A 290 -26.07 29.40 -8.83
N ALA A 291 -26.08 30.16 -7.72
CA ALA A 291 -24.88 30.69 -7.08
C ALA A 291 -24.48 29.95 -5.79
N LEU A 292 -25.36 29.16 -5.17
CA LEU A 292 -25.06 28.55 -3.88
C LEU A 292 -25.40 27.07 -3.89
N SER A 293 -24.43 26.23 -3.64
CA SER A 293 -24.60 24.79 -3.55
C SER A 293 -24.01 24.21 -2.26
N PHE A 294 -24.54 23.08 -1.85
CA PHE A 294 -24.07 22.27 -0.73
C PHE A 294 -23.71 20.87 -1.23
N SER A 295 -22.55 20.35 -0.79
CA SER A 295 -22.17 18.95 -0.93
C SER A 295 -21.79 18.37 0.41
N GLY A 296 -22.15 17.13 0.69
CA GLY A 296 -21.81 16.52 1.97
C GLY A 296 -21.92 15.00 1.94
N ASN A 297 -21.23 14.37 2.90
CA ASN A 297 -21.39 12.95 3.13
C ASN A 297 -21.43 12.62 4.62
N LEU A 298 -22.05 11.49 4.94
CA LEU A 298 -22.01 10.83 6.23
C LEU A 298 -21.66 9.37 6.01
N PHE A 299 -20.65 8.87 6.72
CA PHE A 299 -20.20 7.50 6.53
C PHE A 299 -20.01 6.74 7.84
N TRP A 300 -20.11 5.43 7.72
CA TRP A 300 -19.73 4.46 8.73
C TRP A 300 -18.99 3.30 8.06
N ARG A 301 -17.90 2.83 8.71
CA ARG A 301 -17.19 1.63 8.25
C ARG A 301 -16.69 0.78 9.42
N ARG A 302 -16.54 -0.50 9.15
CA ARG A 302 -15.96 -1.48 10.07
C ARG A 302 -15.03 -2.39 9.31
N ILE A 303 -13.81 -2.55 9.83
CA ILE A 303 -12.79 -3.42 9.26
C ILE A 303 -12.30 -4.38 10.33
N ARG A 304 -12.07 -5.62 9.95
CA ARG A 304 -11.40 -6.63 10.77
C ARG A 304 -10.28 -7.23 9.95
N THR A 305 -9.08 -7.16 10.48
CA THR A 305 -7.89 -7.79 9.90
C THR A 305 -7.38 -8.83 10.88
N LYS A 306 -6.95 -9.97 10.36
CA LYS A 306 -6.18 -10.97 11.10
C LYS A 306 -4.98 -11.32 10.25
N SER A 307 -3.80 -11.33 10.85
CA SER A 307 -2.59 -11.81 10.20
C SER A 307 -1.98 -12.97 10.97
N PHE A 308 -1.32 -13.81 10.23
CA PHE A 308 -0.38 -14.80 10.72
C PHE A 308 0.89 -14.65 9.88
N ASN A 309 2.04 -14.56 10.54
CA ASN A 309 3.33 -14.47 9.90
C ASN A 309 4.27 -15.47 10.55
N GLY A 310 4.78 -16.42 9.76
CA GLY A 310 5.80 -17.34 10.19
C GLY A 310 7.17 -16.75 9.87
N ASP A 311 7.95 -16.45 10.89
CA ASP A 311 9.27 -15.82 10.76
C ASP A 311 10.39 -16.69 11.31
N ILE A 312 11.62 -16.40 10.91
CA ILE A 312 12.80 -16.87 11.63
C ILE A 312 12.88 -16.11 12.95
N ASN A 313 13.32 -16.81 13.96
CA ASN A 313 13.77 -16.20 15.21
C ASN A 313 15.28 -15.96 15.10
N ASP A 314 15.65 -14.71 14.94
CA ASP A 314 17.03 -14.34 14.67
C ASP A 314 17.88 -14.42 15.95
N ASP A 315 17.31 -14.26 17.14
CA ASP A 315 17.99 -14.45 18.43
C ASP A 315 18.51 -15.90 18.60
N ALA A 316 17.85 -16.85 17.93
CA ALA A 316 18.32 -18.23 17.87
C ALA A 316 19.41 -18.46 16.82
N LEU A 317 19.64 -17.48 15.91
CA LEU A 317 20.63 -17.65 14.87
C LEU A 317 22.03 -17.74 15.48
N GLY A 318 22.63 -18.88 15.18
CA GLY A 318 23.98 -19.11 15.63
C GLY A 318 24.10 -19.85 16.93
N GLU A 319 23.04 -20.19 17.56
CA GLU A 319 23.03 -21.09 18.70
C GLU A 319 23.20 -22.56 18.29
N ASN A 320 23.64 -23.40 19.20
CA ASN A 320 23.68 -24.84 18.99
C ASN A 320 22.37 -25.49 19.46
N PHE A 321 21.47 -25.76 18.53
CA PHE A 321 20.15 -26.33 18.79
C PHE A 321 19.98 -27.75 18.22
N TYR A 322 21.08 -28.44 17.88
CA TYR A 322 20.94 -29.78 17.29
C TYR A 322 20.70 -30.89 18.31
N GLN A 323 21.41 -30.87 19.43
CA GLN A 323 21.38 -31.98 20.37
C GLN A 323 20.86 -31.57 21.75
N PRO A 324 19.71 -32.12 22.19
CA PRO A 324 19.22 -31.89 23.53
C PRO A 324 20.21 -32.32 24.61
N ASN A 325 20.37 -31.51 25.65
CA ASN A 325 21.13 -31.85 26.86
C ASN A 325 20.36 -32.84 27.75
N ALA A 326 20.89 -33.24 28.90
CA ALA A 326 20.26 -34.23 29.77
C ALA A 326 18.93 -33.75 30.41
N GLU A 327 18.81 -32.47 30.71
CA GLU A 327 17.60 -31.86 31.28
C GLU A 327 16.52 -31.77 30.22
N GLU A 328 16.85 -31.27 29.04
CA GLU A 328 15.99 -31.21 27.86
C GLU A 328 15.45 -32.61 27.48
N GLN A 329 16.33 -33.64 27.48
CA GLN A 329 15.92 -35.03 27.22
C GLN A 329 14.96 -35.57 28.30
N ALA A 330 15.15 -35.20 29.58
CA ALA A 330 14.25 -35.55 30.66
C ALA A 330 12.87 -34.86 30.51
N ALA A 331 12.84 -33.61 30.12
CA ALA A 331 11.62 -32.85 29.84
C ALA A 331 10.83 -33.47 28.67
N LEU A 332 11.52 -33.74 27.55
CA LEU A 332 10.92 -34.41 26.38
C LEU A 332 10.32 -35.79 26.75
N THR A 333 11.07 -36.58 27.52
CA THR A 333 10.59 -37.91 28.01
C THR A 333 9.35 -37.78 28.89
N SER A 334 9.37 -36.81 29.81
CA SER A 334 8.26 -36.58 30.74
C SER A 334 7.00 -36.09 30.02
N ALA A 335 7.15 -35.37 28.92
CA ALA A 335 6.06 -34.94 28.03
C ALA A 335 5.61 -36.04 27.05
N GLY A 336 6.25 -37.21 27.07
CA GLY A 336 5.87 -38.37 26.23
C GLY A 336 6.49 -38.35 24.82
N TYR A 337 7.44 -37.49 24.53
CA TYR A 337 8.16 -37.51 23.27
C TYR A 337 9.18 -38.65 23.22
N THR A 338 9.34 -39.23 22.04
CA THR A 338 10.31 -40.30 21.75
C THR A 338 11.01 -40.05 20.44
N GLY A 339 12.21 -40.64 20.25
CA GLY A 339 12.95 -40.57 19.00
C GLY A 339 13.74 -39.23 18.83
N PHE A 340 13.91 -38.48 19.91
CA PHE A 340 14.82 -37.36 19.92
C PHE A 340 16.27 -37.83 19.97
N PRO A 341 17.21 -37.05 19.41
CA PRO A 341 18.62 -37.44 19.32
C PRO A 341 19.29 -37.45 20.70
N THR A 342 20.27 -38.32 20.84
CA THR A 342 21.12 -38.46 22.03
C THR A 342 22.60 -38.23 21.77
N GLY A 343 22.97 -37.95 20.55
CA GLY A 343 24.34 -37.62 20.15
C GLY A 343 24.58 -37.71 18.65
N GLY A 344 25.53 -36.92 18.17
CA GLY A 344 26.00 -36.99 16.78
C GLY A 344 25.22 -36.16 15.77
N GLU A 345 24.35 -35.28 16.21
CA GLU A 345 23.61 -34.37 15.37
C GLU A 345 24.44 -33.16 14.94
N THR A 346 24.29 -32.81 13.68
CA THR A 346 24.96 -31.69 13.02
C THR A 346 24.02 -31.10 11.96
N GLN A 347 24.30 -29.93 11.45
CA GLN A 347 23.58 -29.36 10.33
C GLN A 347 23.45 -30.32 9.12
N ALA A 348 24.47 -31.16 8.90
CA ALA A 348 24.49 -32.05 7.76
C ALA A 348 23.45 -33.19 7.84
N ASN A 349 23.19 -33.74 9.05
CA ASN A 349 22.25 -34.83 9.26
C ASN A 349 20.91 -34.41 9.90
N THR A 350 20.86 -33.19 10.47
CA THR A 350 19.66 -32.59 11.10
C THR A 350 19.49 -31.15 10.63
N PRO A 351 19.22 -30.93 9.32
CA PRO A 351 19.20 -29.59 8.73
C PRO A 351 18.04 -28.70 9.23
N PHE A 352 17.03 -29.27 9.87
CA PHE A 352 15.90 -28.56 10.48
C PHE A 352 15.73 -29.10 11.93
N PRO A 353 16.49 -28.57 12.90
CA PRO A 353 16.45 -28.98 14.29
C PRO A 353 15.16 -28.51 14.97
N LYS A 354 14.67 -29.27 15.96
CA LYS A 354 13.42 -28.94 16.67
C LYS A 354 13.37 -29.34 18.12
N TRP A 355 14.21 -30.31 18.50
CA TRP A 355 14.03 -30.96 19.79
C TRP A 355 14.44 -30.09 20.98
N ARG A 356 15.45 -29.25 20.83
CA ARG A 356 15.83 -28.29 21.86
C ARG A 356 14.72 -27.23 22.02
N CYS A 357 14.22 -26.68 20.92
CA CYS A 357 13.07 -25.75 20.97
C CYS A 357 11.88 -26.35 21.74
N ILE A 358 11.48 -27.60 21.42
CA ILE A 358 10.37 -28.25 22.14
C ILE A 358 10.69 -28.40 23.62
N ALA A 359 11.92 -28.80 23.98
CA ALA A 359 12.33 -29.00 25.35
C ALA A 359 12.34 -27.70 26.16
N ASP A 360 12.92 -26.62 25.61
CA ASP A 360 13.03 -25.35 26.33
C ASP A 360 11.68 -24.63 26.47
N VAL A 361 10.78 -24.80 25.51
CA VAL A 361 9.37 -24.37 25.67
C VAL A 361 8.67 -25.16 26.80
N LEU A 362 8.97 -26.45 26.96
CA LEU A 362 8.41 -27.26 28.05
C LEU A 362 9.01 -26.91 29.41
N LEU A 363 10.27 -26.49 29.44
CA LEU A 363 11.01 -26.09 30.65
C LEU A 363 10.76 -24.63 31.06
N ASP A 364 10.19 -23.82 30.16
CA ASP A 364 10.10 -22.37 30.32
C ASP A 364 11.48 -21.74 30.57
N SER A 365 12.50 -22.24 29.87
CA SER A 365 13.90 -21.87 30.07
C SER A 365 14.35 -20.85 29.02
N GLU A 366 15.06 -21.26 27.98
CA GLU A 366 15.69 -20.40 26.96
C GLU A 366 15.08 -20.59 25.57
N PRO A 367 13.73 -20.57 25.37
CA PRO A 367 13.14 -20.84 24.08
C PRO A 367 13.58 -19.82 23.02
N ASN A 368 13.88 -18.59 23.40
CA ASN A 368 14.34 -17.55 22.48
C ASN A 368 15.62 -17.93 21.75
N GLU A 369 16.54 -18.59 22.44
CA GLU A 369 17.82 -19.01 21.88
C GLU A 369 17.77 -20.37 21.17
N LYS A 370 16.74 -21.17 21.39
CA LYS A 370 16.68 -22.58 20.91
C LYS A 370 15.56 -22.85 19.91
N CYS A 371 14.69 -21.89 19.69
CA CYS A 371 13.60 -21.97 18.70
C CYS A 371 13.95 -21.12 17.50
N ASP A 372 14.19 -21.73 16.35
CA ASP A 372 14.55 -21.07 15.10
C ASP A 372 13.37 -20.45 14.35
N GLY A 373 12.16 -20.59 14.85
CA GLY A 373 10.93 -20.03 14.25
C GLY A 373 10.06 -19.27 15.23
N LEU A 374 9.37 -18.23 14.71
CA LEU A 374 8.35 -17.46 15.41
C LEU A 374 7.04 -17.50 14.65
N ALA A 375 5.95 -17.78 15.36
CA ALA A 375 4.58 -17.69 14.85
C ALA A 375 3.92 -16.38 15.34
N ASN A 376 4.00 -15.35 14.54
CA ASN A 376 3.46 -14.03 14.85
C ASN A 376 1.98 -13.96 14.47
N ARG A 377 1.12 -13.60 15.41
CA ARG A 377 -0.32 -13.47 15.19
C ARG A 377 -0.80 -12.10 15.57
N SER A 378 -1.55 -11.45 14.68
CA SER A 378 -2.21 -10.20 15.04
C SER A 378 -3.70 -10.18 14.68
N SER A 379 -4.43 -9.32 15.35
CA SER A 379 -5.85 -9.07 15.07
C SER A 379 -6.20 -7.62 15.34
N THR A 380 -6.64 -6.93 14.28
CA THR A 380 -7.13 -5.55 14.37
C THR A 380 -8.64 -5.50 14.13
N ARG A 381 -9.36 -4.78 14.98
CA ARG A 381 -10.79 -4.51 14.84
C ARG A 381 -11.00 -3.01 14.87
N GLN A 382 -11.42 -2.44 13.74
CA GLN A 382 -11.57 -1.00 13.58
C GLN A 382 -13.03 -0.65 13.27
N ARG A 383 -13.47 0.50 13.81
CA ARG A 383 -14.74 1.15 13.47
C ARG A 383 -14.47 2.63 13.31
N GLU A 384 -15.07 3.22 12.32
CA GLU A 384 -14.98 4.64 12.05
C GLU A 384 -16.32 5.15 11.56
N TRP A 385 -16.64 6.37 11.95
CA TRP A 385 -17.75 7.13 11.43
C TRP A 385 -17.36 8.60 11.32
N GLY A 386 -17.98 9.29 10.44
CA GLY A 386 -17.70 10.70 10.22
C GLY A 386 -18.53 11.28 9.11
N GLY A 387 -18.21 12.50 8.76
CA GLY A 387 -18.82 13.20 7.67
C GLY A 387 -18.06 14.44 7.29
N SER A 388 -18.35 14.92 6.10
CA SER A 388 -17.85 16.17 5.55
C SER A 388 -19.00 16.95 4.97
N GLY A 389 -18.90 18.28 4.98
CA GLY A 389 -19.86 19.17 4.34
C GLY A 389 -19.14 20.37 3.76
N GLU A 390 -19.56 20.80 2.60
CA GLU A 390 -19.06 21.95 1.85
C GLU A 390 -20.18 22.83 1.38
N LEU A 391 -19.98 24.14 1.50
CA LEU A 391 -20.79 25.17 0.85
C LEU A 391 -19.92 25.83 -0.22
N ALA A 392 -20.36 25.78 -1.47
CA ALA A 392 -19.73 26.48 -2.56
C ALA A 392 -20.62 27.66 -3.01
N TRP A 393 -20.02 28.82 -3.12
CA TRP A 393 -20.67 30.07 -3.47
C TRP A 393 -20.00 30.72 -4.67
N ASP A 394 -20.71 30.77 -5.78
CA ASP A 394 -20.29 31.41 -7.02
C ASP A 394 -20.65 32.90 -6.96
N VAL A 395 -19.64 33.77 -6.78
CA VAL A 395 -19.79 35.22 -6.64
C VAL A 395 -18.86 35.94 -7.58
N PRO A 396 -19.36 36.67 -8.57
CA PRO A 396 -18.49 37.51 -9.40
C PRO A 396 -17.76 38.55 -8.54
N VAL A 397 -16.44 38.58 -8.63
CA VAL A 397 -15.58 39.56 -7.94
C VAL A 397 -14.81 40.36 -8.97
N ALA A 398 -14.89 41.69 -8.90
CA ALA A 398 -14.20 42.62 -9.80
C ALA A 398 -14.41 42.32 -11.30
N GLY A 399 -15.51 41.67 -11.66
CA GLY A 399 -15.86 41.30 -13.05
C GLY A 399 -15.30 39.97 -13.53
N GLY A 400 -14.61 39.22 -12.67
CA GLY A 400 -14.18 37.84 -12.92
C GLY A 400 -15.05 36.84 -12.18
N ASP A 401 -15.11 35.60 -12.67
CA ASP A 401 -15.78 34.50 -11.99
C ASP A 401 -15.00 34.12 -10.73
N ASN A 402 -15.71 33.92 -9.63
CA ASN A 402 -15.12 33.51 -8.36
C ASN A 402 -16.00 32.46 -7.67
N ARG A 403 -15.37 31.40 -7.18
CA ARG A 403 -16.01 30.33 -6.40
C ARG A 403 -15.35 30.19 -5.04
N LEU A 404 -16.07 30.57 -3.99
CA LEU A 404 -15.65 30.36 -2.61
C LEU A 404 -16.25 29.05 -2.08
N THR A 405 -15.40 28.11 -1.68
CA THR A 405 -15.80 26.86 -1.01
C THR A 405 -15.38 26.90 0.44
N LEU A 406 -16.33 26.64 1.35
CA LEU A 406 -16.09 26.51 2.79
C LEU A 406 -16.45 25.10 3.22
N GLY A 407 -15.55 24.41 3.91
CA GLY A 407 -15.75 23.01 4.27
C GLY A 407 -15.43 22.67 5.72
N LEU A 408 -16.11 21.65 6.21
CA LEU A 408 -15.91 21.03 7.52
C LEU A 408 -15.84 19.52 7.38
N THR A 409 -14.88 18.89 8.06
CA THR A 409 -14.79 17.41 8.17
C THR A 409 -14.65 17.02 9.63
N ALA A 410 -15.40 16.02 10.07
CA ALA A 410 -15.30 15.44 11.41
C ALA A 410 -15.30 13.92 11.32
N THR A 411 -14.33 13.27 11.98
CA THR A 411 -14.23 11.82 12.03
C THR A 411 -13.93 11.33 13.44
N GLN A 412 -14.48 10.18 13.80
CA GLN A 412 -14.17 9.48 15.03
C GLN A 412 -13.94 8.00 14.75
N SER A 413 -12.86 7.46 15.29
CA SER A 413 -12.51 6.06 15.11
C SER A 413 -12.11 5.39 16.42
N ARG A 414 -12.23 4.07 16.42
CA ARG A 414 -11.72 3.19 17.48
C ARG A 414 -11.10 1.96 16.84
N ALA A 415 -9.87 1.65 17.21
CA ALA A 415 -9.16 0.42 16.87
C ALA A 415 -8.87 -0.38 18.14
N HIS A 416 -8.94 -1.70 18.04
CA HIS A 416 -8.44 -2.62 19.05
C HIS A 416 -7.47 -3.57 18.36
N PHE A 417 -6.22 -3.50 18.73
CA PHE A 417 -5.12 -4.29 18.21
C PHE A 417 -4.62 -5.27 19.27
N ILE A 418 -4.43 -6.52 18.88
CA ILE A 418 -3.86 -7.58 19.73
C ILE A 418 -2.80 -8.27 18.90
N GLN A 419 -1.65 -8.53 19.52
CA GLN A 419 -0.54 -9.28 18.94
C GLN A 419 0.07 -10.23 19.98
N SER A 420 0.62 -11.34 19.48
CA SER A 420 1.46 -12.28 20.22
C SER A 420 2.45 -12.96 19.29
N SER A 421 3.63 -13.30 19.79
CA SER A 421 4.61 -14.18 19.15
C SER A 421 4.72 -15.47 19.93
N GLN A 422 4.69 -16.59 19.23
CA GLN A 422 4.82 -17.92 19.80
C GLN A 422 6.06 -18.58 19.23
N PHE A 423 6.90 -19.14 20.10
CA PHE A 423 8.08 -19.88 19.69
C PHE A 423 7.73 -21.14 18.92
N GLY A 424 8.58 -21.48 17.98
CA GLY A 424 8.40 -22.62 17.11
C GLY A 424 9.69 -23.05 16.42
N TYR A 425 9.57 -23.98 15.50
CA TYR A 425 10.66 -24.47 14.68
C TYR A 425 10.27 -24.55 13.22
N LEU A 426 11.27 -24.54 12.35
CA LEU A 426 11.08 -24.64 10.90
C LEU A 426 10.96 -26.09 10.44
N LEU A 427 10.05 -26.33 9.52
CA LEU A 427 9.96 -27.56 8.75
C LEU A 427 10.80 -27.48 7.45
N PRO A 428 11.08 -28.60 6.79
CA PRO A 428 11.83 -28.62 5.52
C PRO A 428 11.18 -27.86 4.34
N ASP A 429 9.92 -27.50 4.44
CA ASP A 429 9.20 -26.65 3.51
C ASP A 429 9.13 -25.19 3.96
N TYR A 430 9.96 -24.82 4.92
CA TYR A 430 10.07 -23.48 5.53
C TYR A 430 8.82 -23.01 6.29
N THR A 431 7.88 -23.94 6.56
CA THR A 431 6.72 -23.67 7.41
C THR A 431 7.16 -23.60 8.88
N VAL A 432 6.72 -22.54 9.57
CA VAL A 432 6.91 -22.39 11.01
C VAL A 432 5.86 -23.22 11.77
N MET A 433 6.33 -24.16 12.59
CA MET A 433 5.51 -24.98 13.45
C MET A 433 5.61 -24.49 14.90
N ALA A 434 4.56 -23.86 15.39
CA ALA A 434 4.50 -23.38 16.78
C ALA A 434 4.53 -24.52 17.79
N VAL A 435 5.19 -24.28 18.94
CA VAL A 435 5.27 -25.26 20.05
C VAL A 435 4.39 -24.78 21.19
N ASP A 436 3.60 -25.71 21.79
CA ASP A 436 2.79 -25.44 22.95
C ASP A 436 3.51 -25.88 24.25
N GLY A 437 3.47 -25.07 25.28
CA GLY A 437 4.10 -25.34 26.58
C GLY A 437 4.08 -24.13 27.51
N PRO A 438 4.65 -24.21 28.70
CA PRO A 438 4.79 -23.08 29.62
C PRO A 438 5.51 -21.89 29.00
N GLY A 439 6.67 -22.09 28.38
CA GLY A 439 7.48 -21.07 27.69
C GLY A 439 7.08 -20.81 26.22
N ALA A 440 5.83 -21.10 25.82
CA ALA A 440 5.42 -21.05 24.41
C ALA A 440 5.40 -19.63 23.82
N PHE A 441 5.16 -18.59 24.61
CA PHE A 441 4.98 -17.22 24.12
C PHE A 441 6.12 -16.31 24.56
N ALA A 442 6.60 -15.50 23.66
CA ALA A 442 7.52 -14.42 23.96
C ALA A 442 6.81 -13.34 24.79
N ASP A 443 6.82 -13.48 26.11
CA ASP A 443 6.12 -12.61 27.05
C ASP A 443 7.00 -12.01 28.15
N GLY A 444 8.33 -12.18 28.00
CA GLY A 444 9.34 -11.62 28.89
C GLY A 444 9.47 -12.35 30.24
N THR A 445 8.83 -13.51 30.41
CA THR A 445 8.92 -14.30 31.65
C THR A 445 9.93 -15.45 31.57
N GLN A 446 10.46 -15.74 30.38
CA GLN A 446 11.41 -16.81 30.11
C GLN A 446 12.76 -16.49 30.78
N ASP A 447 13.43 -17.53 31.29
CA ASP A 447 14.79 -17.45 31.84
C ASP A 447 15.80 -17.51 30.68
N SER A 448 15.93 -16.43 29.90
CA SER A 448 16.90 -16.30 28.80
C SER A 448 17.57 -14.94 28.83
N GLU A 449 18.78 -14.86 28.22
CA GLU A 449 19.34 -13.57 27.81
C GLU A 449 18.30 -12.89 26.93
N ASP A 450 18.15 -11.68 26.81
CA ASP A 450 17.26 -10.95 25.89
C ASP A 450 15.76 -11.37 25.90
N ALA A 451 15.27 -11.80 27.08
CA ALA A 451 13.84 -12.11 27.23
C ALA A 451 12.98 -10.85 27.03
N PHE A 452 12.13 -10.86 26.00
CA PHE A 452 11.30 -9.70 25.62
C PHE A 452 9.81 -10.04 25.62
N ASP A 453 8.98 -9.04 25.89
CA ASP A 453 7.51 -9.18 25.77
C ASP A 453 7.03 -8.71 24.40
N ALA A 454 6.72 -9.64 23.51
CA ALA A 454 6.18 -9.38 22.19
C ALA A 454 4.66 -9.16 22.16
N ARG A 455 3.98 -9.17 23.30
CA ARG A 455 2.52 -9.04 23.34
C ARG A 455 2.11 -7.58 23.22
N VAL A 456 1.10 -7.32 22.43
CA VAL A 456 0.42 -6.02 22.37
C VAL A 456 -1.08 -6.21 22.57
N ASN A 457 -1.69 -5.40 23.42
CA ASN A 457 -3.15 -5.31 23.56
C ASN A 457 -3.54 -3.84 23.71
N LEU A 458 -3.70 -3.16 22.57
CA LEU A 458 -3.84 -1.71 22.49
C LEU A 458 -5.24 -1.30 22.00
N VAL A 459 -5.86 -0.36 22.70
CA VAL A 459 -7.09 0.31 22.25
C VAL A 459 -6.78 1.75 21.89
N GLY A 460 -6.72 2.05 20.58
CA GLY A 460 -6.58 3.41 20.07
C GLY A 460 -7.93 4.04 19.74
N ARG A 461 -8.09 5.33 20.08
CA ARG A 461 -9.20 6.16 19.62
C ARG A 461 -8.63 7.41 18.97
N THR A 462 -9.17 7.77 17.78
CA THR A 462 -8.75 8.97 17.08
C THR A 462 -9.96 9.84 16.79
N SER A 463 -9.87 11.12 17.13
CA SER A 463 -10.87 12.13 16.80
C SER A 463 -10.21 13.22 15.98
N SER A 464 -10.74 13.53 14.80
CA SER A 464 -10.23 14.59 13.94
C SER A 464 -11.34 15.54 13.54
N VAL A 465 -11.05 16.83 13.60
CA VAL A 465 -11.92 17.91 13.10
C VAL A 465 -11.07 18.83 12.26
N SER A 466 -11.59 19.20 11.09
CA SER A 466 -10.90 20.09 10.16
C SER A 466 -11.88 21.12 9.58
N ILE A 467 -11.41 22.35 9.42
CA ILE A 467 -12.11 23.42 8.73
C ILE A 467 -11.22 23.86 7.57
N TYR A 468 -11.79 24.10 6.41
CA TYR A 468 -11.06 24.55 5.24
C TYR A 468 -11.82 25.55 4.38
N ALA A 469 -11.07 26.31 3.60
CA ALA A 469 -11.59 27.22 2.60
C ALA A 469 -10.77 27.12 1.33
N LEU A 470 -11.43 27.25 0.19
CA LEU A 470 -10.83 27.40 -1.13
C LEU A 470 -11.53 28.57 -1.82
N ASP A 471 -10.78 29.50 -2.33
CA ASP A 471 -11.22 30.60 -3.17
C ASP A 471 -10.56 30.44 -4.55
N ALA A 472 -11.36 30.07 -5.53
CA ALA A 472 -10.95 29.87 -6.92
C ALA A 472 -11.43 31.04 -7.75
N PHE A 473 -10.48 31.89 -8.20
CA PHE A 473 -10.74 33.18 -8.79
C PHE A 473 -10.16 33.36 -10.20
N ASP A 474 -11.01 33.61 -11.18
CA ASP A 474 -10.61 34.02 -12.53
C ASP A 474 -10.30 35.52 -12.57
N ILE A 475 -9.01 35.87 -12.35
CA ILE A 475 -8.53 37.26 -12.40
C ILE A 475 -8.77 37.84 -13.79
N THR A 476 -8.56 37.04 -14.82
CA THR A 476 -8.90 37.34 -16.22
C THR A 476 -9.32 36.05 -16.91
N SER A 477 -9.85 36.12 -18.11
CA SER A 477 -10.18 34.93 -18.94
C SER A 477 -8.99 33.99 -19.22
N THR A 478 -7.76 34.41 -18.89
CA THR A 478 -6.53 33.64 -19.10
C THR A 478 -5.73 33.40 -17.83
N LEU A 479 -6.09 34.04 -16.72
CA LEU A 479 -5.34 33.96 -15.46
C LEU A 479 -6.27 33.56 -14.31
N HIS A 480 -6.02 32.38 -13.76
CA HIS A 480 -6.76 31.75 -12.66
C HIS A 480 -5.88 31.65 -11.41
N LEU A 481 -6.45 31.95 -10.24
CA LEU A 481 -5.78 31.92 -8.94
C LEU A 481 -6.62 31.08 -7.95
N ASP A 482 -5.98 30.08 -7.32
CA ASP A 482 -6.52 29.37 -6.17
C ASP A 482 -5.83 29.83 -4.88
N LEU A 483 -6.61 30.18 -3.87
CA LEU A 483 -6.16 30.40 -2.50
C LEU A 483 -6.84 29.40 -1.58
N ALA A 484 -6.07 28.56 -0.90
CA ALA A 484 -6.61 27.53 -0.03
C ALA A 484 -5.98 27.54 1.37
N GLY A 485 -6.75 27.15 2.35
CA GLY A 485 -6.25 26.95 3.70
C GLY A 485 -7.07 25.91 4.45
N ARG A 486 -6.39 25.07 5.22
CA ARG A 486 -7.01 24.04 6.05
C ARG A 486 -6.42 24.06 7.46
N TYR A 487 -7.28 24.03 8.45
CA TYR A 487 -6.88 23.84 9.84
C TYR A 487 -7.34 22.46 10.31
N ASP A 488 -6.39 21.65 10.78
CA ASP A 488 -6.61 20.30 11.29
C ASP A 488 -6.36 20.23 12.79
N ARG A 489 -7.24 19.52 13.52
CA ARG A 489 -7.03 19.10 14.90
C ARG A 489 -7.26 17.60 15.00
N THR A 490 -6.23 16.86 15.39
CA THR A 490 -6.29 15.40 15.61
C THR A 490 -5.90 15.11 17.05
N ALA A 491 -6.76 14.40 17.78
CA ALA A 491 -6.51 13.88 19.12
C ALA A 491 -6.49 12.36 19.08
N LEU A 492 -5.46 11.77 19.67
CA LEU A 492 -5.31 10.32 19.81
C LEU A 492 -5.36 9.98 21.30
N HIS A 493 -5.95 8.82 21.60
CA HIS A 493 -6.03 8.26 22.93
C HIS A 493 -5.71 6.77 22.84
N ASN A 494 -4.48 6.41 23.17
CA ASN A 494 -4.05 5.03 23.27
C ASN A 494 -4.23 4.55 24.72
N ARG A 495 -4.70 3.32 24.85
CA ARG A 495 -4.86 2.64 26.14
C ARG A 495 -4.33 1.23 26.04
N ASP A 496 -3.24 1.01 26.74
CA ASP A 496 -2.64 -0.30 26.95
C ASP A 496 -3.52 -1.17 27.86
N ARG A 497 -3.64 -2.44 27.52
CA ARG A 497 -4.40 -3.43 28.31
C ARG A 497 -3.49 -4.38 29.07
N ILE A 498 -2.21 -4.41 28.74
CA ILE A 498 -1.18 -5.22 29.42
C ILE A 498 -0.57 -4.38 30.54
N THR A 499 -0.05 -3.19 30.21
CA THR A 499 0.61 -2.27 31.16
C THR A 499 -0.13 -0.93 31.21
N PRO A 500 -1.33 -0.87 31.84
CA PRO A 500 -2.11 0.36 31.89
C PRO A 500 -1.53 1.35 32.90
N GLY A 501 -1.72 2.66 32.66
CA GLY A 501 -1.41 3.72 33.63
C GLY A 501 -0.23 4.61 33.24
N GLY A 502 0.44 4.34 32.13
CA GLY A 502 1.61 5.10 31.68
C GLY A 502 2.89 4.76 32.45
N GLY A 503 4.02 5.32 32.01
CA GLY A 503 5.35 5.01 32.54
C GLY A 503 6.11 4.03 31.64
N PRO A 504 7.30 3.56 32.04
CA PRO A 504 8.12 2.66 31.22
C PRO A 504 7.35 1.40 30.80
N GLY A 505 7.48 1.00 29.54
CA GLY A 505 6.81 -0.16 28.95
C GLY A 505 5.31 -0.02 28.72
N SER A 506 4.68 1.14 29.00
CA SER A 506 3.26 1.38 28.77
C SER A 506 3.02 2.12 27.46
N LEU A 507 2.06 1.62 26.64
CA LEU A 507 1.64 2.22 25.38
C LEU A 507 0.55 3.29 25.57
N ASP A 508 0.23 3.69 26.80
CA ASP A 508 -0.75 4.73 27.08
C ASP A 508 -0.25 6.10 26.59
N SER A 509 -1.05 6.79 25.78
CA SER A 509 -0.71 8.14 25.30
C SER A 509 -1.95 8.96 24.94
N ASP A 510 -1.88 10.29 25.11
CA ASP A 510 -2.99 11.23 24.85
C ASP A 510 -2.56 12.48 24.05
N PRO A 511 -1.81 12.38 22.94
CA PRO A 511 -1.35 13.54 22.22
C PRO A 511 -2.46 14.23 21.41
N VAL A 512 -2.29 15.56 21.23
CA VAL A 512 -3.15 16.39 20.38
C VAL A 512 -2.29 17.17 19.40
N PHE A 513 -2.52 16.93 18.10
CA PHE A 513 -1.84 17.62 17.01
C PHE A 513 -2.74 18.69 16.40
N ARG A 514 -2.16 19.85 16.08
CA ARG A 514 -2.87 20.97 15.47
C ARG A 514 -2.00 21.59 14.40
N ARG A 515 -2.58 21.86 13.21
CA ARG A 515 -1.82 22.49 12.13
C ARG A 515 -2.73 23.30 11.21
N PHE A 516 -2.22 24.43 10.77
CA PHE A 516 -2.76 25.19 9.63
C PHE A 516 -1.91 24.92 8.40
N ASN A 517 -2.55 24.57 7.30
CA ASN A 517 -1.96 24.16 6.03
C ASN A 517 -2.43 25.10 4.91
N PRO A 518 -1.68 26.15 4.56
CA PRO A 518 -2.01 27.06 3.46
C PRO A 518 -1.56 26.50 2.11
N ALA A 519 -2.23 26.95 1.04
CA ALA A 519 -1.79 26.74 -0.35
C ALA A 519 -2.18 27.92 -1.23
N VAL A 520 -1.39 28.11 -2.27
CA VAL A 520 -1.67 29.03 -3.36
C VAL A 520 -1.28 28.37 -4.68
N ALA A 521 -2.11 28.53 -5.70
CA ALA A 521 -1.80 28.07 -7.05
C ALA A 521 -2.25 29.11 -8.08
N LEU A 522 -1.50 29.21 -9.16
CA LEU A 522 -1.73 30.14 -10.26
C LEU A 522 -1.67 29.38 -11.58
N ARG A 523 -2.64 29.59 -12.46
CA ARG A 523 -2.62 29.10 -13.84
C ARG A 523 -2.75 30.28 -14.80
N TRP A 524 -1.86 30.32 -15.77
CA TRP A 524 -1.92 31.27 -16.89
C TRP A 524 -2.05 30.52 -18.21
N SER A 525 -3.17 30.71 -18.90
CA SER A 525 -3.50 30.07 -20.18
C SER A 525 -3.55 31.13 -21.29
N PRO A 526 -2.39 31.62 -21.79
CA PRO A 526 -2.37 32.67 -22.82
C PRO A 526 -3.08 32.25 -24.11
N THR A 527 -3.19 30.98 -24.38
CA THR A 527 -3.96 30.39 -25.48
C THR A 527 -4.63 29.10 -25.02
N LYS A 528 -5.61 28.60 -25.76
CA LYS A 528 -6.22 27.28 -25.52
C LYS A 528 -5.24 26.12 -25.63
N ALA A 529 -4.12 26.32 -26.32
CA ALA A 529 -3.11 25.31 -26.59
C ALA A 529 -1.92 25.37 -25.62
N LEU A 530 -1.81 26.41 -24.78
CA LEU A 530 -0.69 26.60 -23.86
C LEU A 530 -1.18 27.05 -22.50
N SER A 531 -0.77 26.32 -21.45
CA SER A 531 -1.03 26.66 -20.06
C SER A 531 0.24 26.55 -19.22
N LEU A 532 0.47 27.50 -18.34
CA LEU A 532 1.53 27.49 -17.33
C LEU A 532 0.88 27.47 -15.95
N ASP A 533 1.41 26.65 -15.08
CA ASP A 533 0.95 26.53 -13.69
C ASP A 533 2.10 26.64 -12.71
N ALA A 534 1.81 27.20 -11.53
CA ALA A 534 2.71 27.22 -10.40
C ALA A 534 1.92 27.12 -9.09
N ALA A 535 2.41 26.31 -8.14
CA ALA A 535 1.75 26.13 -6.86
C ALA A 535 2.76 26.06 -5.71
N ALA A 536 2.32 26.48 -4.52
CA ALA A 536 3.05 26.32 -3.27
C ALA A 536 2.09 25.94 -2.15
N SER A 537 2.44 24.95 -1.34
CA SER A 537 1.59 24.48 -0.25
C SER A 537 2.37 24.00 0.96
N GLN A 538 1.66 23.88 2.07
CA GLN A 538 2.06 23.14 3.24
C GLN A 538 1.01 22.06 3.52
N THR A 539 1.47 20.84 3.78
CA THR A 539 0.65 19.71 4.22
C THR A 539 1.23 19.12 5.50
N SER A 540 0.45 18.34 6.24
CA SER A 540 0.94 17.75 7.49
C SER A 540 0.35 16.38 7.74
N ARG A 541 1.08 15.58 8.53
CA ARG A 541 0.70 14.24 8.96
C ARG A 541 0.91 14.11 10.47
N ALA A 542 -0.16 13.85 11.21
CA ALA A 542 -0.04 13.42 12.60
C ALA A 542 0.41 11.95 12.65
N PRO A 543 1.20 11.53 13.64
CA PRO A 543 1.47 10.12 13.86
C PRO A 543 0.17 9.31 14.00
N SER A 544 0.19 8.06 13.61
CA SER A 544 -0.91 7.12 13.78
C SER A 544 -0.92 6.51 15.19
N ALA A 545 -2.00 5.80 15.54
CA ALA A 545 -2.12 5.17 16.86
C ALA A 545 -1.05 4.09 17.09
N ILE A 546 -0.67 3.35 16.05
CA ILE A 546 0.38 2.33 16.14
C ILE A 546 1.77 2.96 16.24
N GLU A 547 2.07 3.99 15.46
CA GLU A 547 3.36 4.68 15.52
C GLU A 547 3.63 5.27 16.92
N LEU A 548 2.60 5.76 17.60
CA LEU A 548 2.70 6.24 18.98
C LEU A 548 2.75 5.13 20.03
N GLY A 549 2.21 3.96 19.70
CA GLY A 549 2.19 2.80 20.60
C GLY A 549 3.43 1.93 20.45
N CYS A 550 4.24 2.21 19.44
CA CYS A 550 5.47 1.49 19.15
C CYS A 550 6.60 2.49 19.06
N SER A 551 6.74 3.35 20.04
CA SER A 551 7.68 4.44 20.09
C SER A 551 8.63 4.49 21.30
N ASP A 552 9.11 3.35 21.86
CA ASP A 552 10.11 3.25 22.96
C ASP A 552 11.28 2.33 22.54
N PRO A 553 12.53 2.78 22.38
CA PRO A 553 13.68 1.94 22.05
C PRO A 553 13.95 0.82 23.06
N GLU A 554 13.56 1.01 24.33
CA GLU A 554 13.73 0.01 25.38
C GLU A 554 12.60 -1.03 25.44
N SER A 555 11.57 -0.93 24.59
CA SER A 555 10.43 -1.86 24.53
C SER A 555 9.91 -2.01 23.12
N PRO A 556 10.61 -2.78 22.26
CA PRO A 556 10.26 -2.95 20.85
C PRO A 556 8.89 -3.57 20.63
N CYS A 557 8.14 -3.03 19.67
CA CYS A 557 6.90 -3.64 19.17
C CYS A 557 7.21 -4.61 18.04
N ARG A 558 6.92 -5.88 18.21
CA ARG A 558 6.95 -6.89 17.15
C ARG A 558 5.68 -6.82 16.32
N LEU A 559 5.70 -6.08 15.23
CA LEU A 559 4.71 -6.24 14.16
C LEU A 559 5.34 -7.05 13.02
N PRO A 560 4.56 -7.70 12.16
CA PRO A 560 5.08 -8.18 10.89
C PRO A 560 5.73 -6.99 10.16
N ASN A 561 7.05 -7.05 9.93
CA ASN A 561 7.94 -5.95 9.56
C ASN A 561 8.31 -4.97 10.68
N ALA A 562 8.38 -5.47 11.90
CA ALA A 562 9.04 -4.96 13.10
C ALA A 562 8.88 -3.48 13.47
N LEU A 563 8.63 -3.20 14.73
CA LEU A 563 8.46 -1.86 15.27
C LEU A 563 8.89 -1.80 16.73
N ALA A 564 9.81 -0.92 17.06
CA ALA A 564 10.14 -0.52 18.41
C ALA A 564 10.00 0.98 18.62
N GLY A 565 10.06 1.43 19.80
CA GLY A 565 9.61 2.62 20.31
C GLY A 565 10.52 3.83 20.38
N ASP A 566 10.00 5.04 20.75
CA ASP A 566 10.77 6.22 20.99
C ASP A 566 10.06 7.45 21.59
N PRO A 567 10.73 8.55 21.95
CA PRO A 567 10.13 9.78 22.48
C PRO A 567 8.97 10.30 21.64
N PRO A 568 8.09 11.13 22.18
CA PRO A 568 6.80 11.44 21.55
C PRO A 568 6.97 11.96 20.14
N LEU A 569 6.52 11.18 19.13
CA LEU A 569 6.65 11.52 17.73
C LEU A 569 6.02 12.88 17.44
N LYS A 570 6.75 13.71 16.68
CA LYS A 570 6.28 15.00 16.20
C LYS A 570 5.47 14.83 14.92
N GLN A 571 4.59 15.78 14.68
CA GLN A 571 3.84 15.86 13.43
C GLN A 571 4.77 16.19 12.25
N VAL A 572 4.71 15.39 11.18
CA VAL A 572 5.41 15.68 9.92
C VAL A 572 4.81 16.92 9.27
N VAL A 573 5.67 17.79 8.75
CA VAL A 573 5.27 18.98 7.99
C VAL A 573 6.03 19.01 6.68
N ALA A 574 5.30 18.86 5.56
CA ALA A 574 5.84 18.94 4.21
C ALA A 574 5.50 20.29 3.56
N ARG A 575 6.47 20.90 2.90
CA ARG A 575 6.30 22.08 2.07
C ARG A 575 6.67 21.76 0.64
N THR A 576 5.72 21.97 -0.25
CA THR A 576 5.86 21.66 -1.68
C THR A 576 5.77 22.91 -2.52
N ILE A 577 6.65 23.02 -3.49
CA ILE A 577 6.55 23.96 -4.61
C ILE A 577 6.54 23.16 -5.90
N GLU A 578 5.70 23.56 -6.84
CA GLU A 578 5.57 22.92 -8.15
C GLU A 578 5.35 23.97 -9.22
N ALA A 579 5.88 23.76 -10.42
CA ALA A 579 5.59 24.56 -11.59
C ALA A 579 5.63 23.71 -12.85
N GLY A 580 4.78 24.03 -13.84
CA GLY A 580 4.69 23.24 -15.06
C GLY A 580 4.20 24.04 -16.26
N VAL A 581 4.37 23.41 -17.42
CA VAL A 581 3.90 23.88 -18.71
C VAL A 581 3.16 22.75 -19.41
N THR A 582 1.94 22.99 -19.82
CA THR A 582 1.13 22.08 -20.64
C THR A 582 0.92 22.69 -22.01
N ALA A 583 1.23 21.93 -23.06
CA ALA A 583 1.03 22.33 -24.44
C ALA A 583 0.21 21.28 -25.20
N GLN A 584 -0.68 21.73 -26.09
CA GLN A 584 -1.50 20.88 -26.93
C GLN A 584 -1.27 21.19 -28.39
N ALA A 585 -0.95 20.19 -29.20
CA ALA A 585 -0.74 20.35 -30.64
C ALA A 585 -1.05 19.03 -31.37
N ALA A 586 -1.75 19.10 -32.52
CA ALA A 586 -2.04 17.94 -33.38
C ALA A 586 -2.66 16.71 -32.68
N GLY A 587 -3.52 16.93 -31.68
CA GLY A 587 -4.17 15.83 -30.93
C GLY A 587 -3.26 15.20 -29.86
N ILE A 588 -2.12 15.81 -29.55
CA ILE A 588 -1.20 15.41 -28.47
C ILE A 588 -1.16 16.49 -27.41
N THR A 589 -1.28 16.09 -26.17
CA THR A 589 -1.02 16.91 -24.99
C THR A 589 0.34 16.53 -24.40
N MET A 590 1.19 17.51 -24.17
CA MET A 590 2.48 17.37 -23.49
C MET A 590 2.51 18.25 -22.25
N ARG A 591 2.91 17.68 -21.11
CA ARG A 591 3.21 18.42 -19.89
C ARG A 591 4.65 18.21 -19.46
N VAL A 592 5.29 19.26 -19.04
CA VAL A 592 6.56 19.20 -18.31
C VAL A 592 6.39 19.96 -16.99
N GLY A 593 6.62 19.31 -15.87
CA GLY A 593 6.48 19.89 -14.53
C GLY A 593 7.68 19.57 -13.65
N GLY A 594 8.08 20.51 -12.81
CA GLY A 594 9.09 20.32 -11.78
C GLY A 594 8.49 20.52 -10.40
N PHE A 595 8.96 19.72 -9.42
CA PHE A 595 8.48 19.78 -8.06
C PHE A 595 9.61 19.66 -7.03
N ARG A 596 9.36 20.20 -5.85
CA ARG A 596 10.24 20.03 -4.69
C ARG A 596 9.43 20.05 -3.41
N THR A 597 9.52 18.95 -2.66
CA THR A 597 8.94 18.79 -1.32
C THR A 597 10.05 18.66 -0.29
N VAL A 598 9.97 19.42 0.79
CA VAL A 598 10.85 19.33 1.96
C VAL A 598 9.98 18.97 3.16
N SER A 599 10.17 17.78 3.72
CA SER A 599 9.53 17.34 4.96
C SER A 599 10.42 17.68 6.15
N ARG A 600 9.82 18.12 7.25
CA ARG A 600 10.44 18.29 8.57
C ARG A 600 9.82 17.29 9.52
N ASP A 601 10.64 16.77 10.42
CA ASP A 601 10.26 15.72 11.36
C ASP A 601 9.60 14.55 10.61
N ASP A 602 10.20 14.16 9.46
CA ASP A 602 9.67 13.07 8.62
C ASP A 602 9.70 11.75 9.42
N ILE A 603 8.59 11.04 9.47
CA ILE A 603 8.53 9.77 10.18
C ILE A 603 8.92 8.67 9.20
N LEU A 604 10.08 8.07 9.44
CA LEU A 604 10.59 6.95 8.68
C LEU A 604 10.80 5.75 9.61
N PHE A 605 10.79 4.58 9.02
CA PHE A 605 11.06 3.34 9.71
C PHE A 605 12.57 3.07 9.73
N VAL A 606 13.07 2.65 10.88
CA VAL A 606 14.45 2.21 11.09
C VAL A 606 14.39 0.77 11.56
N THR A 607 15.25 -0.10 11.05
CA THR A 607 15.45 -1.45 11.55
C THR A 607 16.15 -1.38 12.92
N ASP A 608 16.00 -2.38 13.76
CA ASP A 608 16.64 -2.53 15.05
C ASP A 608 17.59 -3.74 15.00
N ASP A 609 18.51 -3.85 15.95
CA ASP A 609 19.55 -4.86 16.01
C ASP A 609 18.97 -6.27 16.07
N ALA A 610 17.98 -6.48 16.92
CA ALA A 610 17.26 -7.72 16.94
C ALA A 610 16.44 -7.85 15.66
N SER A 611 16.84 -8.75 14.81
CA SER A 611 16.29 -8.96 13.49
C SER A 611 14.79 -9.19 13.51
N GLY A 612 14.15 -8.63 12.55
CA GLY A 612 12.72 -8.58 12.49
C GLY A 612 12.10 -7.43 13.31
N TYR A 613 12.88 -6.57 13.98
CA TYR A 613 12.42 -5.40 14.72
C TYR A 613 12.78 -4.09 14.03
N GLY A 614 12.19 -3.03 14.50
CA GLY A 614 12.49 -1.68 14.11
C GLY A 614 11.54 -0.69 14.76
N TYR A 615 11.73 0.57 14.53
CA TYR A 615 10.98 1.64 15.17
C TYR A 615 10.71 2.80 14.22
N PHE A 616 9.70 3.60 14.55
CA PHE A 616 9.47 4.86 13.88
C PHE A 616 10.22 5.99 14.55
N LYS A 617 11.01 6.71 13.76
CA LYS A 617 11.79 7.85 14.20
C LYS A 617 11.43 9.10 13.40
N ASN A 618 11.43 10.26 14.05
CA ASN A 618 11.40 11.53 13.36
C ASN A 618 12.79 11.90 12.85
N PHE A 619 12.99 11.81 11.55
CA PHE A 619 14.17 12.38 10.89
C PHE A 619 14.02 13.89 10.77
N GLY A 620 15.09 14.64 11.04
CA GLY A 620 15.02 16.09 11.10
C GLY A 620 14.52 16.74 9.80
N ARG A 621 15.07 16.36 8.65
CA ARG A 621 14.62 16.79 7.33
C ARG A 621 14.87 15.75 6.25
N THR A 622 13.90 15.61 5.34
CA THR A 622 14.06 14.90 4.07
C THR A 622 13.65 15.81 2.90
N ARG A 623 14.09 15.48 1.71
CA ARG A 623 13.74 16.21 0.49
C ARG A 623 13.43 15.24 -0.63
N ARG A 624 12.34 15.48 -1.34
CA ARG A 624 11.96 14.81 -2.58
C ARG A 624 11.81 15.88 -3.65
N GLN A 625 12.61 15.83 -4.70
CA GLN A 625 12.55 16.79 -5.80
C GLN A 625 12.75 16.09 -7.14
N GLY A 626 12.18 16.65 -8.18
CA GLY A 626 12.28 16.04 -9.49
C GLY A 626 11.53 16.80 -10.55
N PHE A 627 11.36 16.14 -11.68
CA PHE A 627 10.51 16.61 -12.76
C PHE A 627 9.78 15.45 -13.43
N ASP A 628 8.61 15.77 -13.96
CA ASP A 628 7.74 14.87 -14.70
C ASP A 628 7.62 15.37 -16.14
N VAL A 629 7.61 14.44 -17.10
CA VAL A 629 7.26 14.68 -18.49
C VAL A 629 6.16 13.71 -18.86
N ASP A 630 4.99 14.23 -19.18
CA ASP A 630 3.82 13.48 -19.58
C ASP A 630 3.45 13.82 -21.02
N LEU A 631 3.16 12.78 -21.81
CA LEU A 631 2.71 12.89 -23.18
C LEU A 631 1.54 11.94 -23.37
N SER A 632 0.42 12.45 -23.88
CA SER A 632 -0.75 11.64 -24.19
C SER A 632 -1.47 12.19 -25.43
N GLY A 633 -2.13 11.31 -26.19
CA GLY A 633 -2.92 11.75 -27.32
C GLY A 633 -3.24 10.66 -28.31
N LYS A 634 -3.88 11.07 -29.39
CA LYS A 634 -4.30 10.19 -30.49
C LYS A 634 -3.77 10.67 -31.83
N VAL A 635 -3.06 9.79 -32.52
CA VAL A 635 -2.54 10.03 -33.87
C VAL A 635 -3.12 8.98 -34.84
N GLY A 636 -4.10 9.38 -35.64
CA GLY A 636 -4.85 8.45 -36.47
C GLY A 636 -5.53 7.34 -35.64
N PRO A 637 -5.30 6.05 -35.93
CA PRO A 637 -5.89 4.94 -35.20
C PRO A 637 -5.07 4.54 -33.94
N VAL A 638 -4.02 5.29 -33.58
CA VAL A 638 -3.13 4.95 -32.45
C VAL A 638 -3.32 5.95 -31.33
N ARG A 639 -3.62 5.44 -30.14
CA ARG A 639 -3.54 6.19 -28.87
C ARG A 639 -2.17 5.95 -28.25
N LEU A 640 -1.55 7.03 -27.79
CA LEU A 640 -0.21 7.02 -27.21
C LEU A 640 -0.25 7.65 -25.81
N SER A 641 0.45 7.04 -24.87
CA SER A 641 0.82 7.69 -23.61
C SER A 641 2.30 7.41 -23.30
N ALA A 642 2.98 8.40 -22.72
CA ALA A 642 4.33 8.21 -22.21
C ALA A 642 4.53 9.12 -21.00
N HIS A 643 5.12 8.58 -19.96
CA HIS A 643 5.39 9.26 -18.69
C HIS A 643 6.84 9.02 -18.29
N TYR A 644 7.54 10.08 -17.96
CA TYR A 644 8.89 9.99 -17.42
C TYR A 644 8.99 10.84 -16.16
N THR A 645 9.48 10.24 -15.07
CA THR A 645 9.75 10.93 -13.82
C THR A 645 11.21 10.76 -13.43
N TYR A 646 11.88 11.86 -13.16
CA TYR A 646 13.13 11.89 -12.40
C TYR A 646 12.83 12.29 -10.96
N LEU A 647 13.31 11.50 -9.99
CA LEU A 647 13.09 11.72 -8.56
C LEU A 647 14.39 11.59 -7.76
N ASP A 648 14.78 12.66 -7.08
CA ASP A 648 15.86 12.71 -6.12
C ASP A 648 15.28 12.83 -4.70
N ALA A 649 15.25 11.69 -3.99
CA ALA A 649 14.77 11.59 -2.62
C ALA A 649 15.95 11.38 -1.67
N THR A 650 16.22 12.34 -0.77
CA THR A 650 17.44 12.37 0.03
C THR A 650 17.20 12.85 1.45
N TYR A 651 18.01 12.34 2.37
CA TYR A 651 18.15 12.88 3.72
C TYR A 651 18.79 14.26 3.69
N ARG A 652 18.38 15.14 4.60
CA ARG A 652 18.87 16.54 4.69
C ARG A 652 19.34 16.90 6.10
N SER A 653 19.21 16.00 7.03
CA SER A 653 19.82 16.00 8.37
C SER A 653 20.66 14.75 8.53
N PRO A 654 21.78 14.79 9.26
CA PRO A 654 22.50 13.59 9.65
C PRO A 654 21.69 12.84 10.72
N GLU A 655 21.82 11.53 10.74
CA GLU A 655 21.23 10.62 11.71
C GLU A 655 22.15 9.39 11.87
N THR A 656 22.14 8.80 13.05
CA THR A 656 22.75 7.48 13.29
C THR A 656 21.61 6.50 13.51
N VAL A 657 21.68 5.36 12.83
CA VAL A 657 20.66 4.32 12.86
C VAL A 657 21.34 2.96 12.89
N ASP A 658 20.62 1.95 13.36
CA ASP A 658 21.08 0.57 13.29
C ASP A 658 21.51 0.17 11.87
N GLY A 659 22.64 -0.52 11.81
CA GLY A 659 23.28 -0.96 10.60
C GLY A 659 23.81 -2.40 10.66
N SER A 660 23.29 -3.24 11.57
CA SER A 660 23.75 -4.60 11.81
C SER A 660 23.87 -5.45 10.52
N GLY A 661 22.95 -5.27 9.57
CA GLY A 661 23.01 -5.89 8.24
C GLY A 661 23.98 -5.23 7.23
N ASN A 662 24.63 -4.13 7.59
CA ASN A 662 25.42 -3.29 6.67
C ASN A 662 26.92 -3.43 6.95
N SER A 663 27.71 -3.72 5.93
CA SER A 663 29.16 -3.89 6.05
C SER A 663 29.95 -2.62 6.42
N SER A 664 29.29 -1.46 6.48
CA SER A 664 29.88 -0.19 6.88
C SER A 664 29.47 0.26 8.29
N ASN A 665 28.84 -0.63 9.07
CA ASN A 665 28.53 -0.37 10.47
C ASN A 665 29.81 -0.17 11.31
N ASP A 666 29.69 0.39 12.49
CA ASP A 666 30.81 0.72 13.37
C ASP A 666 31.18 -0.40 14.36
N ALA A 667 30.66 -1.61 14.12
CA ALA A 667 30.98 -2.78 14.95
C ALA A 667 32.49 -3.09 14.98
N ASP A 668 32.95 -3.67 16.10
CA ASP A 668 34.36 -4.02 16.32
C ASP A 668 34.90 -5.10 15.35
N ALA A 669 33.99 -5.89 14.74
CA ALA A 669 34.33 -6.91 13.74
C ALA A 669 33.16 -7.16 12.76
N PRO A 670 33.45 -7.70 11.55
CA PRO A 670 32.43 -8.02 10.57
C PRO A 670 31.42 -9.07 11.08
N GLY A 671 30.14 -8.85 10.81
CA GLY A 671 29.04 -9.73 11.18
C GLY A 671 28.50 -9.50 12.62
N PHE A 672 29.02 -8.47 13.31
CA PHE A 672 28.50 -8.02 14.59
C PHE A 672 27.58 -6.81 14.44
N GLU A 673 26.79 -6.56 15.44
CA GLU A 673 25.88 -5.43 15.50
C GLU A 673 26.63 -4.10 15.62
N GLY A 674 26.09 -3.07 15.00
CA GLY A 674 26.66 -1.73 14.99
C GLY A 674 25.82 -0.77 14.19
N ASP A 675 26.08 0.51 14.39
CA ASP A 675 25.33 1.62 13.78
C ASP A 675 25.94 2.07 12.43
N ILE A 676 25.10 2.71 11.62
CA ILE A 676 25.55 3.44 10.42
C ILE A 676 25.18 4.91 10.51
N ASP A 677 26.07 5.76 9.97
CA ASP A 677 25.87 7.19 9.87
C ASP A 677 25.23 7.58 8.55
N ILE A 678 24.00 8.05 8.60
CA ILE A 678 23.32 8.71 7.47
C ILE A 678 23.80 10.16 7.37
N ARG A 679 24.26 10.57 6.19
CA ARG A 679 24.74 11.91 5.90
C ARG A 679 23.77 12.71 5.05
N LYS A 680 23.86 14.01 5.12
CA LYS A 680 23.11 14.92 4.25
C LYS A 680 23.42 14.66 2.78
N GLY A 681 22.47 14.16 2.02
CA GLY A 681 22.60 13.84 0.60
C GLY A 681 22.41 12.35 0.31
N ASP A 682 22.47 11.51 1.34
CA ASP A 682 22.21 10.09 1.20
C ASP A 682 20.77 9.83 0.77
N ARG A 683 20.57 8.72 0.08
CA ARG A 683 19.30 8.41 -0.59
C ARG A 683 18.35 7.71 0.36
N ILE A 684 17.09 8.12 0.32
CA ILE A 684 16.03 7.34 0.97
C ILE A 684 15.86 6.03 0.22
N PRO A 685 15.91 4.85 0.91
CA PRO A 685 15.77 3.55 0.29
C PRO A 685 14.47 3.32 -0.48
N LEU A 686 14.44 2.30 -1.31
CA LEU A 686 13.28 1.79 -2.04
C LEU A 686 12.65 2.77 -3.05
N ILE A 687 13.33 3.86 -3.38
CA ILE A 687 12.85 4.90 -4.30
C ILE A 687 13.70 4.93 -5.58
N PRO A 688 13.15 4.57 -6.75
CA PRO A 688 13.86 4.65 -8.02
C PRO A 688 14.08 6.12 -8.45
N ARG A 689 15.26 6.44 -8.99
CA ARG A 689 15.56 7.78 -9.55
C ARG A 689 14.85 8.05 -10.86
N HIS A 690 14.72 7.01 -11.69
CA HIS A 690 14.13 7.11 -13.02
C HIS A 690 12.98 6.13 -13.15
N THR A 691 11.83 6.63 -13.54
CA THR A 691 10.66 5.83 -13.88
C THR A 691 10.17 6.27 -15.25
N PHE A 692 10.11 5.35 -16.20
CA PHE A 692 9.56 5.58 -17.53
C PHE A 692 8.47 4.57 -17.81
N LYS A 693 7.32 5.05 -18.31
CA LYS A 693 6.21 4.22 -18.75
C LYS A 693 5.74 4.70 -20.10
N ALA A 694 5.39 3.78 -20.97
CA ALA A 694 4.80 4.12 -22.26
C ALA A 694 3.77 3.08 -22.66
N SER A 695 2.70 3.51 -23.32
CA SER A 695 1.76 2.61 -23.96
C SER A 695 1.36 3.11 -25.34
N ALA A 696 1.08 2.15 -26.24
CA ALA A 696 0.57 2.39 -27.57
C ALA A 696 -0.59 1.43 -27.84
N SER A 697 -1.80 1.96 -28.00
CA SER A 697 -3.00 1.18 -28.36
C SER A 697 -3.37 1.48 -29.81
N TRP A 698 -3.30 0.47 -30.66
CA TRP A 698 -3.62 0.53 -32.09
C TRP A 698 -4.96 -0.15 -32.39
N ASP A 699 -5.86 0.58 -33.03
CA ASP A 699 -7.15 0.08 -33.50
C ASP A 699 -7.06 -0.20 -35.01
N PRO A 700 -6.53 -1.37 -35.48
CA PRO A 700 -6.43 -1.71 -36.90
C PRO A 700 -7.80 -1.80 -37.55
N ALA A 701 -8.82 -2.12 -36.79
CA ALA A 701 -10.21 -2.18 -37.22
C ALA A 701 -11.13 -1.89 -36.01
N ARG A 702 -12.39 -1.54 -36.28
CA ARG A 702 -13.38 -1.27 -35.21
C ARG A 702 -13.64 -2.46 -34.28
N TRP A 703 -13.29 -3.65 -34.71
CA TRP A 703 -13.50 -4.90 -33.98
C TRP A 703 -12.22 -5.41 -33.26
N ALA A 704 -11.08 -4.75 -33.42
CA ALA A 704 -9.82 -5.21 -32.84
C ALA A 704 -9.00 -4.04 -32.27
N THR A 705 -8.36 -4.27 -31.14
CA THR A 705 -7.37 -3.37 -30.50
C THR A 705 -6.14 -4.16 -30.10
N LEU A 706 -4.96 -3.63 -30.37
CA LEU A 706 -3.68 -4.16 -29.91
C LEU A 706 -3.02 -3.10 -29.02
N THR A 707 -2.64 -3.47 -27.81
CA THR A 707 -1.98 -2.57 -26.85
C THR A 707 -0.60 -3.11 -26.48
N LEU A 708 0.43 -2.29 -26.65
CA LEU A 708 1.78 -2.55 -26.17
C LEU A 708 2.08 -1.60 -25.02
N GLY A 709 2.46 -2.15 -23.88
CA GLY A 709 2.89 -1.42 -22.67
C GLY A 709 4.37 -1.65 -22.40
N MET A 710 5.04 -0.66 -21.81
CA MET A 710 6.41 -0.76 -21.34
C MET A 710 6.60 0.04 -20.04
N SER A 711 7.27 -0.56 -19.07
CA SER A 711 7.71 0.08 -17.83
C SER A 711 9.21 -0.14 -17.64
N ALA A 712 9.97 0.94 -17.43
CA ALA A 712 11.39 0.92 -17.16
C ALA A 712 11.71 1.70 -15.88
N LEU A 713 12.37 1.06 -14.92
CA LEU A 713 12.73 1.64 -13.62
C LEU A 713 14.23 1.46 -13.36
N SER A 714 14.84 2.48 -12.75
CA SER A 714 16.20 2.37 -12.21
C SER A 714 16.21 1.47 -10.97
N GLY A 715 17.37 0.92 -10.63
CA GLY A 715 17.54 0.22 -9.35
C GLY A 715 17.31 1.13 -8.14
N VAL A 716 16.97 0.49 -7.02
CA VAL A 716 16.75 1.14 -5.73
C VAL A 716 17.77 0.67 -4.69
N VAL A 717 18.12 1.54 -3.75
CA VAL A 717 18.94 1.20 -2.57
C VAL A 717 18.10 0.33 -1.64
N ALA A 718 18.70 -0.69 -1.05
CA ALA A 718 18.04 -1.56 -0.08
C ALA A 718 17.76 -0.80 1.23
N ARG A 719 16.72 -1.18 1.96
CA ARG A 719 16.55 -0.82 3.38
C ARG A 719 17.70 -1.45 4.17
N GLY A 720 18.23 -0.78 5.18
CA GLY A 720 19.47 -1.14 5.88
C GLY A 720 20.75 -0.64 5.18
N ASN A 721 20.64 -0.03 3.99
CA ASN A 721 21.76 0.60 3.28
C ASN A 721 21.50 2.11 3.09
N GLU A 722 20.99 2.80 4.12
CA GLU A 722 20.59 4.22 4.09
C GLU A 722 21.76 5.16 3.78
N ASN A 723 22.98 4.81 4.19
CA ASN A 723 24.18 5.56 3.87
C ASN A 723 24.73 5.27 2.46
N GLY A 724 24.29 4.16 1.82
CA GLY A 724 24.77 3.74 0.50
C GLY A 724 26.21 3.24 0.45
N GLU A 725 26.78 2.91 1.59
CA GLU A 725 28.20 2.50 1.74
C GLU A 725 28.38 0.99 1.86
N HIS A 726 27.29 0.20 1.87
CA HIS A 726 27.35 -1.25 1.95
C HIS A 726 28.14 -1.86 0.78
N GLN A 727 29.06 -2.77 1.10
CA GLN A 727 29.84 -3.55 0.14
C GLN A 727 29.95 -5.00 0.61
N PRO A 728 29.58 -5.99 -0.23
CA PRO A 728 29.68 -7.39 0.15
C PRO A 728 31.15 -7.82 0.29
N ASP A 729 31.46 -8.61 1.32
CA ASP A 729 32.76 -9.25 1.50
C ASP A 729 32.75 -10.74 1.07
N GLY A 730 31.55 -11.29 0.81
CA GLY A 730 31.34 -12.68 0.43
C GLY A 730 31.48 -13.68 1.58
N VAL A 731 31.59 -13.23 2.81
CA VAL A 731 31.74 -14.05 4.02
C VAL A 731 30.62 -13.73 5.01
N TYR A 732 30.61 -12.54 5.56
CA TYR A 732 29.61 -12.07 6.52
C TYR A 732 28.54 -11.19 5.87
N TYR A 733 28.86 -10.52 4.78
CA TYR A 733 27.97 -9.63 4.03
C TYR A 733 27.82 -10.09 2.60
N LEU A 734 26.61 -10.52 2.24
CA LEU A 734 26.28 -11.08 0.93
C LEU A 734 25.37 -10.17 0.14
N GLY A 735 25.62 -10.10 -1.18
CA GLY A 735 24.82 -9.31 -2.09
C GLY A 735 25.10 -7.80 -2.05
N PRO A 736 24.60 -7.05 -3.04
CA PRO A 736 25.04 -5.69 -3.32
C PRO A 736 24.33 -4.59 -2.51
N GLY A 737 23.32 -4.89 -1.69
CA GLY A 737 22.54 -3.88 -0.98
C GLY A 737 21.71 -2.95 -1.88
N HIS A 738 21.36 -3.39 -3.10
CA HIS A 738 20.50 -2.65 -4.03
C HIS A 738 19.88 -3.57 -5.09
N THR A 739 18.80 -3.13 -5.75
CA THR A 739 18.24 -3.83 -6.91
C THR A 739 18.88 -3.33 -8.21
N SER A 740 18.82 -4.16 -9.26
CA SER A 740 19.18 -3.77 -10.63
C SER A 740 18.05 -2.99 -11.31
N ALA A 741 18.39 -2.14 -12.28
CA ALA A 741 17.42 -1.54 -13.19
C ALA A 741 16.77 -2.60 -14.08
N TYR A 742 15.49 -2.36 -14.44
CA TYR A 742 14.75 -3.32 -15.27
C TYR A 742 13.80 -2.65 -16.25
N VAL A 743 13.45 -3.41 -17.29
CA VAL A 743 12.41 -3.07 -18.27
C VAL A 743 11.46 -4.25 -18.39
N VAL A 744 10.16 -3.99 -18.24
CA VAL A 744 9.06 -4.95 -18.44
C VAL A 744 8.20 -4.47 -19.61
N VAL A 745 7.79 -5.42 -20.45
CA VAL A 745 6.96 -5.16 -21.62
C VAL A 745 5.70 -6.02 -21.50
N ASP A 746 4.54 -5.42 -21.73
CA ASP A 746 3.23 -6.07 -21.68
C ASP A 746 2.52 -5.97 -23.03
N LEU A 747 1.70 -6.97 -23.36
CA LEU A 747 0.97 -7.03 -24.62
C LEU A 747 -0.49 -7.39 -24.37
N GLY A 748 -1.40 -6.51 -24.77
CA GLY A 748 -2.85 -6.71 -24.73
C GLY A 748 -3.46 -6.85 -26.11
N PHE A 749 -4.47 -7.70 -26.24
CA PHE A 749 -5.24 -7.90 -27.46
C PHE A 749 -6.73 -8.01 -27.15
N GLU A 750 -7.56 -7.24 -27.84
CA GLU A 750 -9.02 -7.31 -27.77
C GLU A 750 -9.63 -7.57 -29.14
N VAL A 751 -10.67 -8.39 -29.16
CA VAL A 751 -11.52 -8.63 -30.33
C VAL A 751 -12.98 -8.46 -29.93
N ARG A 752 -13.75 -7.74 -30.76
CA ARG A 752 -15.18 -7.47 -30.55
C ARG A 752 -15.97 -8.10 -31.70
N PRO A 753 -16.28 -9.43 -31.65
CA PRO A 753 -17.00 -10.13 -32.71
C PRO A 753 -18.42 -9.61 -32.89
N MET A 754 -19.02 -9.08 -31.85
CA MET A 754 -20.32 -8.42 -31.82
C MET A 754 -20.34 -7.29 -30.80
N LYS A 755 -21.27 -6.36 -30.89
CA LYS A 755 -21.35 -5.19 -29.99
C LYS A 755 -21.41 -5.57 -28.50
N ALA A 756 -22.05 -6.68 -28.20
CA ALA A 756 -22.24 -7.17 -26.81
C ALA A 756 -21.07 -8.01 -26.28
N LEU A 757 -20.12 -8.46 -27.10
CA LEU A 757 -19.07 -9.40 -26.72
C LEU A 757 -17.68 -8.85 -27.03
N THR A 758 -16.85 -8.73 -26.01
CA THR A 758 -15.40 -8.49 -26.13
C THR A 758 -14.67 -9.74 -25.64
N LEU A 759 -13.76 -10.28 -26.45
CA LEU A 759 -12.78 -11.29 -26.05
C LEU A 759 -11.43 -10.61 -25.91
N PHE A 760 -10.67 -10.95 -24.89
CA PHE A 760 -9.37 -10.35 -24.67
C PHE A 760 -8.31 -11.37 -24.25
N ALA A 761 -7.07 -11.02 -24.51
CA ALA A 761 -5.89 -11.70 -24.02
C ALA A 761 -4.85 -10.66 -23.56
N GLN A 762 -4.25 -10.89 -22.41
CA GLN A 762 -3.21 -10.07 -21.82
C GLN A 762 -1.99 -10.94 -21.55
N VAL A 763 -0.81 -10.46 -21.92
CA VAL A 763 0.48 -11.07 -21.56
C VAL A 763 1.29 -10.04 -20.79
N ASP A 764 1.53 -10.32 -19.52
CA ASP A 764 2.36 -9.49 -18.66
C ASP A 764 3.79 -10.02 -18.67
N ASN A 765 4.77 -9.12 -18.55
CA ASN A 765 6.17 -9.45 -18.62
C ASN A 765 6.50 -10.34 -19.85
N LEU A 766 6.12 -9.88 -21.04
CA LEU A 766 6.23 -10.62 -22.32
C LEU A 766 7.61 -11.25 -22.54
N LEU A 767 8.66 -10.55 -22.10
CA LEU A 767 10.06 -10.98 -22.29
C LEU A 767 10.58 -11.87 -21.15
N ASP A 768 9.73 -12.21 -20.19
CA ASP A 768 10.07 -12.99 -18.99
C ASP A 768 11.29 -12.43 -18.23
N LYS A 769 11.35 -11.11 -18.10
CA LYS A 769 12.43 -10.43 -17.39
C LYS A 769 12.42 -10.80 -15.91
N HIS A 770 13.54 -11.27 -15.39
CA HIS A 770 13.79 -11.42 -13.97
C HIS A 770 14.18 -10.05 -13.38
N TYR A 771 13.43 -9.60 -12.38
CA TYR A 771 13.64 -8.31 -11.74
C TYR A 771 13.18 -8.35 -10.27
N ALA A 772 13.58 -7.35 -9.48
CA ALA A 772 13.09 -7.11 -8.13
C ALA A 772 12.63 -5.67 -7.98
N THR A 773 11.56 -5.45 -7.24
CA THR A 773 10.95 -4.13 -7.03
C THR A 773 11.45 -3.44 -5.77
N ALA A 774 11.96 -4.21 -4.80
CA ALA A 774 12.49 -3.73 -3.53
C ALA A 774 13.62 -4.64 -3.05
N ALA A 775 14.41 -4.15 -2.08
CA ALA A 775 15.45 -4.93 -1.41
C ALA A 775 15.61 -4.48 0.06
N GLN A 776 16.14 -5.39 0.90
CA GLN A 776 16.48 -5.15 2.30
C GLN A 776 17.76 -5.90 2.65
N LEU A 777 18.59 -5.32 3.52
CA LEU A 777 19.67 -6.03 4.19
C LEU A 777 19.12 -6.65 5.49
N SER A 778 19.45 -7.90 5.75
CA SER A 778 19.05 -8.60 6.97
C SER A 778 19.94 -9.81 7.19
N ALA A 779 20.03 -10.27 8.45
CA ALA A 779 20.67 -11.54 8.77
C ALA A 779 19.96 -12.70 8.06
N THR A 780 20.71 -13.75 7.68
CA THR A 780 20.14 -14.93 7.04
C THR A 780 20.21 -16.15 7.96
N GLY A 781 19.06 -16.80 8.13
CA GLY A 781 18.92 -18.04 8.88
C GLY A 781 19.24 -19.31 8.11
N PHE A 782 19.60 -19.19 6.79
CA PHE A 782 19.86 -20.33 5.94
C PHE A 782 21.24 -20.26 5.27
N ASP A 783 21.84 -21.43 5.03
CA ASP A 783 22.99 -21.56 4.15
C ASP A 783 22.57 -21.53 2.66
N ALA A 784 23.53 -21.59 1.75
CA ALA A 784 23.25 -21.60 0.32
C ALA A 784 22.47 -22.84 -0.17
N ALA A 785 22.36 -23.89 0.65
CA ALA A 785 21.58 -25.09 0.37
C ALA A 785 20.18 -25.04 1.02
N GLY A 786 19.79 -23.93 1.65
CA GLY A 786 18.52 -23.74 2.32
C GLY A 786 18.38 -24.49 3.65
N LYS A 787 19.50 -24.81 4.30
CA LYS A 787 19.49 -25.45 5.62
C LYS A 787 19.64 -24.39 6.70
N VAL A 788 18.97 -24.59 7.83
CA VAL A 788 19.07 -23.69 8.99
C VAL A 788 20.52 -23.58 9.46
N VAL A 789 20.98 -22.37 9.69
CA VAL A 789 22.35 -22.09 10.14
C VAL A 789 22.38 -22.07 11.67
N SER A 790 23.27 -22.89 12.26
CA SER A 790 23.57 -22.83 13.68
C SER A 790 24.96 -22.22 13.94
N ARG A 791 25.12 -21.53 15.04
CA ARG A 791 26.43 -21.12 15.54
C ARG A 791 27.22 -22.34 16.07
N PRO A 792 28.54 -22.30 16.07
CA PRO A 792 29.36 -21.13 15.83
C PRO A 792 29.81 -20.99 14.38
N PHE A 793 29.66 -19.80 13.82
CA PHE A 793 30.49 -19.41 12.71
C PHE A 793 31.96 -19.37 13.20
N ALA A 794 32.90 -19.72 12.36
CA ALA A 794 34.31 -19.61 12.66
C ALA A 794 34.70 -18.11 12.74
N GLY A 795 34.64 -17.51 13.91
CA GLY A 795 34.92 -16.11 14.13
C GLY A 795 35.16 -15.80 15.61
N PRO A 796 35.61 -14.59 15.95
CA PRO A 796 35.77 -14.17 17.34
C PRO A 796 34.42 -14.22 18.06
N VAL A 797 34.46 -14.35 19.37
CA VAL A 797 33.34 -14.07 20.28
C VAL A 797 33.63 -12.72 20.89
N ILE A 798 32.71 -11.75 20.74
CA ILE A 798 32.81 -10.40 21.32
C ILE A 798 31.64 -10.23 22.26
N ASP A 799 31.92 -9.94 23.53
CA ASP A 799 30.95 -9.77 24.64
C ASP A 799 29.91 -10.92 24.77
N GLY A 800 30.27 -12.12 24.40
CA GLY A 800 29.41 -13.31 24.42
C GLY A 800 28.77 -13.64 23.07
N GLU A 801 28.73 -12.69 22.16
CA GLU A 801 28.09 -12.82 20.85
C GLU A 801 29.01 -13.39 19.77
N ARG A 802 28.42 -13.92 18.73
CA ARG A 802 29.11 -14.49 17.55
C ARG A 802 28.62 -13.79 16.28
N PRO A 803 29.47 -13.70 15.23
CA PRO A 803 29.11 -13.03 14.00
C PRO A 803 27.93 -13.72 13.31
N LEU A 804 27.05 -12.92 12.72
CA LEU A 804 25.99 -13.35 11.82
C LEU A 804 26.40 -13.18 10.34
N VAL A 805 25.70 -13.86 9.45
CA VAL A 805 25.81 -13.63 8.02
C VAL A 805 24.61 -12.84 7.55
N SER A 806 24.84 -11.65 7.03
CA SER A 806 23.82 -10.80 6.45
C SER A 806 23.77 -10.90 4.93
N SER A 807 22.61 -10.77 4.33
CA SER A 807 22.42 -10.89 2.89
C SER A 807 21.47 -9.82 2.36
N THR A 808 21.45 -9.68 1.02
CA THR A 808 20.42 -8.87 0.35
C THR A 808 19.19 -9.72 0.08
N PHE A 809 18.06 -9.30 0.63
CA PHE A 809 16.75 -9.88 0.40
C PHE A 809 16.02 -9.08 -0.67
N TYR A 810 15.30 -9.74 -1.56
CA TYR A 810 14.63 -9.12 -2.69
C TYR A 810 13.12 -9.37 -2.69
N ALA A 811 12.35 -8.38 -3.15
CA ALA A 811 10.96 -8.55 -3.59
C ALA A 811 10.96 -8.92 -5.08
N PRO A 812 10.90 -10.21 -5.44
CA PRO A 812 11.00 -10.62 -6.83
C PRO A 812 9.72 -10.29 -7.59
N GLY A 813 9.87 -9.66 -8.76
CA GLY A 813 8.75 -9.40 -9.65
C GLY A 813 8.22 -10.66 -10.34
N ALA A 814 6.93 -10.67 -10.68
CA ALA A 814 6.27 -11.83 -11.29
C ALA A 814 6.89 -12.21 -12.65
N PRO A 815 7.01 -13.51 -12.97
CA PRO A 815 7.39 -13.99 -14.28
C PRO A 815 6.34 -13.68 -15.33
N ARG A 816 6.61 -14.04 -16.60
CA ARG A 816 5.60 -13.91 -17.67
C ARG A 816 4.32 -14.62 -17.30
N SER A 817 3.20 -13.90 -17.42
CA SER A 817 1.87 -14.44 -17.20
C SER A 817 0.95 -14.15 -18.39
N ILE A 818 0.00 -15.03 -18.61
CA ILE A 818 -1.01 -14.92 -19.67
C ILE A 818 -2.38 -15.02 -19.04
N GLN A 819 -3.27 -14.11 -19.43
CA GLN A 819 -4.67 -14.11 -19.02
C GLN A 819 -5.56 -14.00 -20.27
N VAL A 820 -6.62 -14.76 -20.34
CA VAL A 820 -7.64 -14.68 -21.39
C VAL A 820 -9.01 -14.51 -20.75
N GLY A 821 -9.89 -13.76 -21.40
CA GLY A 821 -11.21 -13.51 -20.85
C GLY A 821 -12.23 -13.07 -21.88
N ALA A 822 -13.45 -12.95 -21.39
CA ALA A 822 -14.60 -12.49 -22.15
C ALA A 822 -15.44 -11.53 -21.31
N ARG A 823 -15.89 -10.45 -21.97
CA ARG A 823 -16.81 -9.44 -21.40
C ARG A 823 -18.07 -9.39 -22.24
N LEU A 824 -19.21 -9.42 -21.55
CA LEU A 824 -20.54 -9.32 -22.14
C LEU A 824 -21.24 -8.06 -21.61
N ARG A 825 -21.79 -7.22 -22.52
CA ARG A 825 -22.58 -6.02 -22.20
C ARG A 825 -23.99 -6.11 -22.82
N PHE A 826 -25.02 -5.79 -22.02
CA PHE A 826 -26.41 -5.84 -22.44
C PHE A 826 -27.17 -4.56 -22.18
#